data_f2a40d82edc21a76b7ec471ea6527e58
#
_entry.id   f2a40d82edc21a76b7ec471ea6527e58
#
_cell.length_a   1.000
_cell.length_b   1.000
_cell.length_c   1.000
_cell.angle_alpha   90.00
_cell.angle_beta   90.00
_cell.angle_gamma   90.00
#
_symmetry.space_group_name_H-M   'P 1'
#
loop_
_entity.id
_entity.type
_entity.pdbx_description
1 polymer ?
#
loop_
_entity_poly.entity_id
_entity_poly.type
_entity_poly.pdbx_seq_one_letter_code
_entity_poly.pdbx_strand_id
1 'polypeptide(L)'
;MNKKTVSILTFAMLGALSATAQQKTALSYWFDTPVTLKGQQVWYGGHPEKWTHKKPISAGDTARNPDSDWESKSLPIGNGSIGANILGSVEAERITLNEKTLWRGGPNTKKGAAYYWDVNKNSAHVMQEIRDAFAANDWEKASQLTRKNFNSPVPYESYAEDPFRFGSFTTMGEAYIETGLSTVGMSKYRRALSLDSALATVSFVKDEVSYQREYFISYPANVMAIRYKASRPGKQNLVFSYAPNPVSTGKMVADGKNGLLWNARLDNNDMQYAIRIRAINKGGRLSNEGGKLTVKGADEVVFLISADTDYKANYNPDYNDPKTYVGVDPLATTQDWMSKAEGKGYAQLLDEHYKDYSRLFNRVSLNLNDAANANDMPIDERLANYRKGAKDFYLEQLYYQFGRYLLIASSRPGNMPANLQGVWHNNVDGPWRVDYHNNINLQMNYWPACTTNLSECELPLFDFIQTQVKPGEKTAKSYYGTRGWTTSVSSNIFGFTSPLSSEDMSWNFSPFAGPWLATHLWDYYDYTRDKKFLSETAYDIIKGSANFATDYLWHRKDGVYTAAPSTSPEHGPIDEGATFAHAVIREILLDAVEASKILGKDAKDRKQWEDALKHIAPYQIGRYGQLMEWSKDIDDPKDEHRHVNHLFGLHPGRTISPITTPVLAKASKVVLEHRGDGATGWSMGWKLNQWARLHDGNHAYKLYGNLLKNGTLDNLWDTHAPFQIDGNFGGTAGITEMLMQSHMGFIHLLPALPDAWQKGSIKGLRAKGNFTVDIYWDNGRLTKAVILSGSGEPCQVRYGDKVKKMKTQKGKTYEVKF
;
A
#
# COMPACT_ATOMS: atom_id res chain seq x y z
N MET A 1 -28.43 24.85 60.61
CA MET A 1 -27.01 24.44 60.66
C MET A 1 -26.62 23.88 59.32
N ASN A 2 -25.77 24.61 58.64
CA ASN A 2 -24.81 24.33 57.58
C ASN A 2 -25.14 23.48 56.36
N LYS A 3 -25.59 24.16 55.33
CA LYS A 3 -25.46 23.83 53.91
C LYS A 3 -24.01 24.18 53.42
N LYS A 4 -23.02 23.41 53.66
CA LYS A 4 -21.64 23.64 53.09
C LYS A 4 -20.77 22.38 52.91
N THR A 5 -21.33 21.16 52.75
CA THR A 5 -20.50 19.96 52.67
C THR A 5 -20.88 18.99 51.52
N VAL A 6 -21.61 19.47 50.50
CA VAL A 6 -22.02 18.58 49.37
C VAL A 6 -21.33 18.95 48.03
N SER A 7 -20.52 20.04 47.96
CA SER A 7 -19.93 20.47 46.68
C SER A 7 -18.51 20.01 46.38
N ILE A 8 -17.88 19.17 47.21
CA ILE A 8 -16.47 18.75 47.03
C ILE A 8 -16.33 17.27 46.55
N LEU A 9 -17.40 16.48 46.68
CA LEU A 9 -17.33 15.04 46.25
C LEU A 9 -17.66 14.79 44.78
N THR A 10 -18.23 15.71 44.03
CA THR A 10 -18.61 15.53 42.62
C THR A 10 -17.49 15.85 41.63
N PHE A 11 -16.45 16.59 42.07
CA PHE A 11 -15.31 16.90 41.21
C PHE A 11 -14.19 15.82 41.26
N ALA A 12 -14.16 14.99 42.30
CA ALA A 12 -13.16 13.92 42.46
C ALA A 12 -13.54 12.64 41.66
N MET A 13 -14.82 12.43 41.35
CA MET A 13 -15.24 11.24 40.56
C MET A 13 -15.13 11.42 39.04
N LEU A 14 -15.12 12.65 38.51
CA LEU A 14 -14.89 12.92 37.08
C LEU A 14 -13.39 12.88 36.71
N GLY A 15 -12.50 13.08 37.68
CA GLY A 15 -11.04 12.93 37.47
C GLY A 15 -10.57 11.48 37.55
N ALA A 16 -11.26 10.62 38.26
CA ALA A 16 -10.90 9.20 38.42
C ALA A 16 -11.39 8.31 37.25
N LEU A 17 -12.44 8.72 36.55
CA LEU A 17 -12.95 7.98 35.37
C LEU A 17 -12.11 8.26 34.11
N SER A 18 -11.41 9.38 34.03
CA SER A 18 -10.46 9.65 32.93
C SER A 18 -9.08 9.01 33.15
N ALA A 19 -8.70 8.70 34.38
CA ALA A 19 -7.39 8.06 34.70
C ALA A 19 -7.44 6.53 34.56
N THR A 20 -8.60 5.89 34.67
CA THR A 20 -8.73 4.43 34.54
C THR A 20 -9.00 3.95 33.12
N ALA A 21 -9.39 4.83 32.18
CA ALA A 21 -9.45 4.53 30.75
C ALA A 21 -8.09 4.63 30.04
N GLN A 22 -7.08 5.16 30.70
CA GLN A 22 -5.75 5.42 30.13
C GLN A 22 -4.72 4.31 30.39
N GLN A 23 -5.14 3.18 30.90
CA GLN A 23 -4.23 2.07 31.29
C GLN A 23 -4.34 0.79 30.42
N LYS A 24 -4.89 0.88 29.21
CA LYS A 24 -4.49 -0.05 28.15
C LYS A 24 -3.24 0.55 27.51
N THR A 25 -2.11 -0.13 27.66
CA THR A 25 -0.86 0.21 27.02
C THR A 25 -1.09 0.34 25.51
N ALA A 26 -1.18 1.58 25.04
CA ALA A 26 -1.43 1.88 23.64
C ALA A 26 -0.28 1.33 22.80
N LEU A 27 -0.59 0.57 21.76
CA LEU A 27 0.41 0.12 20.81
C LEU A 27 0.93 1.34 20.05
N SER A 28 2.17 1.73 20.33
CA SER A 28 2.77 2.95 19.79
C SER A 28 4.28 2.84 19.67
N TYR A 29 4.86 3.69 18.85
CA TYR A 29 6.30 3.93 18.87
C TYR A 29 6.61 5.40 19.06
N TRP A 30 7.82 5.72 19.51
CA TRP A 30 8.19 7.08 19.85
C TRP A 30 9.69 7.32 19.76
N PHE A 31 10.06 8.58 19.65
CA PHE A 31 11.42 9.09 19.70
C PHE A 31 11.53 10.06 20.87
N ASP A 32 12.69 10.15 21.49
CA ASP A 32 13.01 11.08 22.58
C ASP A 32 13.82 12.30 22.12
N THR A 33 14.12 12.38 20.83
CA THR A 33 14.90 13.45 20.23
C THR A 33 14.09 14.21 19.17
N PRO A 34 14.14 15.55 19.16
CA PRO A 34 13.52 16.35 18.11
C PRO A 34 14.32 16.27 16.81
N VAL A 35 13.61 16.41 15.69
CA VAL A 35 14.28 16.66 14.41
C VAL A 35 14.71 18.14 14.36
N THR A 36 15.93 18.38 13.92
CA THR A 36 16.45 19.74 13.73
C THR A 36 16.38 20.11 12.25
N LEU A 37 15.62 21.15 11.91
CA LEU A 37 15.36 21.54 10.51
C LEU A 37 16.56 22.22 9.80
N LYS A 38 17.75 22.23 10.37
CA LYS A 38 18.92 22.90 9.81
C LYS A 38 19.29 22.31 8.44
N GLY A 39 19.19 23.16 7.41
CA GLY A 39 19.60 22.83 6.04
C GLY A 39 18.57 22.12 5.17
N GLN A 40 17.59 21.45 5.75
CA GLN A 40 16.59 20.65 5.02
C GLN A 40 15.35 21.45 4.64
N GLN A 41 14.89 22.35 5.46
CA GLN A 41 13.83 23.30 5.13
C GLN A 41 14.07 24.11 3.86
N VAL A 42 15.34 24.20 3.49
CA VAL A 42 15.79 24.90 2.28
C VAL A 42 15.48 24.10 1.01
N TRP A 43 15.26 22.81 1.14
CA TRP A 43 15.06 21.92 -0.01
C TRP A 43 13.67 22.09 -0.63
N TYR A 44 12.69 22.32 0.22
CA TYR A 44 11.33 22.58 -0.19
C TYR A 44 10.94 24.06 -0.06
N GLY A 45 11.20 24.65 1.05
CA GLY A 45 10.67 25.90 1.51
C GLY A 45 11.04 27.16 0.74
N GLY A 46 10.81 27.18 -0.57
CA GLY A 46 10.96 28.39 -1.35
C GLY A 46 12.31 28.57 -2.05
N HIS A 47 13.08 27.49 -2.23
CA HIS A 47 14.27 27.47 -3.04
C HIS A 47 14.15 26.50 -4.23
N PRO A 48 13.22 26.76 -5.19
CA PRO A 48 13.03 25.91 -6.37
C PRO A 48 14.29 25.78 -7.22
N GLU A 49 15.23 26.70 -7.12
CA GLU A 49 16.52 26.63 -7.79
C GLU A 49 17.45 25.53 -7.24
N LYS A 50 17.22 25.07 -6.01
CA LYS A 50 17.97 23.97 -5.40
C LYS A 50 17.33 22.62 -5.65
N TRP A 51 16.17 22.60 -6.22
CA TRP A 51 15.51 21.42 -6.69
C TRP A 51 16.31 20.82 -7.84
N THR A 52 16.97 19.72 -7.57
CA THR A 52 17.76 19.02 -8.58
C THR A 52 16.87 18.13 -9.45
N HIS A 53 15.77 18.67 -10.01
CA HIS A 53 14.97 17.97 -11.03
C HIS A 53 15.76 17.50 -12.23
N LYS A 54 17.00 17.93 -12.34
CA LYS A 54 17.87 17.62 -13.46
C LYS A 54 18.33 16.18 -13.49
N LYS A 55 18.17 15.44 -12.39
CA LYS A 55 18.34 13.98 -12.38
C LYS A 55 17.27 13.38 -11.47
N PRO A 56 16.31 12.62 -12.01
CA PRO A 56 15.48 11.76 -11.20
C PRO A 56 16.36 10.84 -10.37
N ILE A 57 15.87 10.45 -9.20
CA ILE A 57 16.40 9.29 -8.51
C ILE A 57 16.03 8.11 -9.42
N SER A 58 16.99 7.61 -10.21
CA SER A 58 16.72 6.50 -11.12
C SER A 58 16.48 5.21 -10.34
N ALA A 59 15.63 4.37 -10.87
CA ALA A 59 15.54 2.99 -10.43
C ALA A 59 16.95 2.36 -10.58
N GLY A 60 17.53 1.91 -9.49
CA GLY A 60 18.90 1.38 -9.48
C GLY A 60 19.95 2.35 -8.95
N ASP A 61 19.65 3.65 -8.81
CA ASP A 61 20.44 4.47 -7.94
C ASP A 61 20.19 4.03 -6.48
N THR A 62 21.24 3.64 -5.80
CA THR A 62 21.24 3.42 -4.35
C THR A 62 21.09 4.74 -3.58
N ALA A 63 20.70 5.80 -4.27
CA ALA A 63 20.52 7.13 -3.73
C ALA A 63 19.31 7.11 -2.77
N ARG A 64 19.60 7.22 -1.50
CA ARG A 64 18.60 7.48 -0.46
C ARG A 64 17.91 8.81 -0.77
N ASN A 65 16.66 8.94 -0.30
CA ASN A 65 15.98 10.23 -0.33
C ASN A 65 16.92 11.30 0.27
N PRO A 66 17.18 12.40 -0.43
CA PRO A 66 18.09 13.44 0.08
C PRO A 66 17.59 14.07 1.39
N ASP A 67 16.29 13.96 1.69
CA ASP A 67 15.67 14.34 2.96
C ASP A 67 15.58 13.12 3.89
N SER A 68 16.71 12.74 4.45
CA SER A 68 16.82 11.55 5.30
C SER A 68 15.98 11.64 6.59
N ASP A 69 15.74 12.83 7.13
CA ASP A 69 14.90 12.99 8.32
C ASP A 69 13.42 12.79 7.99
N TRP A 70 12.97 13.27 6.83
CA TRP A 70 11.63 12.96 6.35
C TRP A 70 11.47 11.45 6.16
N GLU A 71 12.41 10.82 5.50
CA GLU A 71 12.34 9.41 5.14
C GLU A 71 12.38 8.47 6.37
N SER A 72 13.29 8.75 7.33
CA SER A 72 13.56 7.82 8.43
C SER A 72 13.00 8.23 9.78
N LYS A 73 12.59 9.49 9.97
CA LYS A 73 12.20 10.01 11.29
C LYS A 73 10.82 10.63 11.33
N SER A 74 10.15 10.86 10.18
CA SER A 74 8.81 11.41 10.19
C SER A 74 7.78 10.43 10.77
N LEU A 75 6.71 10.97 11.34
CA LEU A 75 5.54 10.21 11.77
C LEU A 75 4.46 10.32 10.67
N PRO A 76 4.19 9.25 9.91
CA PRO A 76 3.21 9.28 8.85
C PRO A 76 1.79 9.18 9.40
N ILE A 77 0.91 10.10 9.02
CA ILE A 77 -0.53 10.04 9.29
C ILE A 77 -1.33 10.18 8.00
N GLY A 78 -2.54 9.62 7.94
CA GLY A 78 -3.36 9.66 6.74
C GLY A 78 -4.77 9.12 6.95
N ASN A 79 -5.64 9.38 5.95
CA ASN A 79 -7.02 8.91 5.93
C ASN A 79 -7.41 8.21 4.61
N GLY A 80 -6.42 7.83 3.80
CA GLY A 80 -6.63 7.24 2.47
C GLY A 80 -6.66 8.26 1.32
N SER A 81 -7.02 9.52 1.59
CA SER A 81 -7.04 10.63 0.64
C SER A 81 -5.87 11.59 0.91
N ILE A 82 -5.85 12.16 2.09
CA ILE A 82 -4.82 13.08 2.55
C ILE A 82 -3.79 12.31 3.35
N GLY A 83 -2.51 12.57 3.08
CA GLY A 83 -1.37 12.11 3.86
C GLY A 83 -0.55 13.28 4.40
N ALA A 84 0.03 13.08 5.57
CA ALA A 84 0.96 14.05 6.13
C ALA A 84 2.09 13.37 6.90
N ASN A 85 3.25 14.02 6.93
CA ASN A 85 4.43 13.60 7.67
C ASN A 85 4.77 14.63 8.72
N ILE A 86 4.81 14.22 9.98
CA ILE A 86 5.10 15.08 11.14
C ILE A 86 6.55 14.86 11.56
N LEU A 87 7.36 15.90 11.57
CA LEU A 87 8.77 15.78 11.97
C LEU A 87 8.98 15.98 13.50
N GLY A 88 8.11 16.73 14.15
CA GLY A 88 8.19 16.95 15.59
C GLY A 88 9.28 17.96 15.97
N SER A 89 9.66 18.87 15.09
CA SER A 89 10.61 19.94 15.40
C SER A 89 10.04 20.92 16.40
N VAL A 90 10.90 21.44 17.30
CA VAL A 90 10.45 22.32 18.39
C VAL A 90 10.28 23.76 17.92
N GLU A 91 11.28 24.31 17.24
CA GLU A 91 11.37 25.72 16.84
C GLU A 91 10.37 26.07 15.73
N ALA A 92 10.26 25.16 14.76
CA ALA A 92 9.28 25.23 13.69
C ALA A 92 8.88 23.80 13.29
N GLU A 93 7.60 23.47 13.41
CA GLU A 93 7.09 22.21 12.86
C GLU A 93 7.09 22.28 11.35
N ARG A 94 7.49 21.20 10.69
CA ARG A 94 7.40 21.00 9.26
C ARG A 94 6.49 19.81 8.98
N ILE A 95 5.50 20.01 8.13
CA ILE A 95 4.49 19.02 7.78
C ILE A 95 4.43 18.93 6.27
N THR A 96 4.89 17.84 5.70
CA THR A 96 4.69 17.55 4.28
C THR A 96 3.26 17.12 4.05
N LEU A 97 2.61 17.64 3.03
CA LEU A 97 1.21 17.37 2.71
C LEU A 97 1.09 16.67 1.35
N ASN A 98 0.22 15.69 1.29
CA ASN A 98 -0.13 14.97 0.07
C ASN A 98 -1.65 14.83 -0.06
N GLU A 99 -2.12 14.79 -1.30
CA GLU A 99 -3.45 14.34 -1.66
C GLU A 99 -3.31 13.28 -2.76
N LYS A 100 -4.01 12.17 -2.63
CA LYS A 100 -3.83 10.94 -3.41
C LYS A 100 -3.97 11.13 -4.92
N THR A 101 -4.77 12.09 -5.35
CA THR A 101 -5.08 12.32 -6.77
C THR A 101 -4.28 13.46 -7.38
N LEU A 102 -3.37 14.10 -6.63
CA LEU A 102 -2.50 15.13 -7.19
C LEU A 102 -1.36 14.50 -8.00
N TRP A 103 -1.55 14.43 -9.30
CA TRP A 103 -0.63 13.78 -10.25
C TRP A 103 -0.26 14.71 -11.40
N ARG A 104 1.01 14.66 -11.80
CA ARG A 104 1.52 15.25 -13.03
C ARG A 104 1.23 14.31 -14.21
N GLY A 105 1.14 14.83 -15.43
CA GLY A 105 0.94 14.02 -16.64
C GLY A 105 -0.52 13.75 -16.98
N GLY A 106 -0.78 12.64 -17.65
CA GLY A 106 -2.11 12.26 -18.14
C GLY A 106 -2.47 12.88 -19.50
N PRO A 107 -3.75 12.81 -19.92
CA PRO A 107 -4.16 13.22 -21.26
C PRO A 107 -4.16 14.74 -21.50
N ASN A 108 -4.20 15.56 -20.44
CA ASN A 108 -4.17 17.02 -20.57
C ASN A 108 -2.73 17.54 -20.65
N THR A 109 -2.04 17.21 -21.71
CA THR A 109 -0.66 17.67 -21.98
C THR A 109 -0.62 18.56 -23.23
N LYS A 110 0.50 19.27 -23.42
CA LYS A 110 0.72 20.14 -24.62
C LYS A 110 0.56 19.43 -25.96
N LYS A 111 0.74 18.11 -26.01
CA LYS A 111 0.58 17.30 -27.22
C LYS A 111 -0.87 16.81 -27.45
N GLY A 112 -1.77 17.07 -26.51
CA GLY A 112 -3.18 16.72 -26.57
C GLY A 112 -3.51 15.28 -26.15
N ALA A 113 -4.78 15.03 -25.90
CA ALA A 113 -5.29 13.77 -25.37
C ALA A 113 -5.02 12.59 -26.32
N ALA A 114 -5.28 12.75 -27.61
CA ALA A 114 -5.07 11.69 -28.60
C ALA A 114 -3.65 11.13 -28.55
N TYR A 115 -2.66 12.00 -28.35
CA TYR A 115 -1.26 11.58 -28.23
C TYR A 115 -1.00 10.72 -26.99
N TYR A 116 -1.66 10.98 -25.87
CA TYR A 116 -1.54 10.17 -24.67
C TYR A 116 -2.06 8.73 -24.89
N TRP A 117 -3.18 8.59 -25.60
CA TRP A 117 -3.79 7.30 -25.90
C TRP A 117 -3.20 6.62 -27.13
N ASP A 118 -2.51 7.37 -27.99
CA ASP A 118 -1.95 6.90 -29.26
C ASP A 118 -0.55 6.29 -29.12
N VAL A 119 -0.24 5.85 -27.93
CA VAL A 119 1.01 5.14 -27.61
C VAL A 119 0.99 3.70 -28.12
N ASN A 120 -0.17 3.18 -28.48
CA ASN A 120 -0.35 1.81 -28.96
C ASN A 120 0.00 1.71 -30.46
N LYS A 121 1.04 0.95 -30.77
CA LYS A 121 1.63 0.84 -32.11
C LYS A 121 0.89 -0.11 -33.05
N ASN A 122 -0.23 -0.70 -32.67
CA ASN A 122 -0.90 -1.74 -33.47
C ASN A 122 0.05 -2.89 -33.85
N SER A 123 0.69 -3.51 -32.86
CA SER A 123 1.73 -4.52 -33.01
C SER A 123 1.20 -5.96 -33.08
N ALA A 124 -0.10 -6.14 -32.96
CA ALA A 124 -0.74 -7.47 -32.95
C ALA A 124 -0.37 -8.35 -34.16
N HIS A 125 -0.13 -7.71 -35.32
CA HIS A 125 0.19 -8.41 -36.58
C HIS A 125 1.53 -9.17 -36.53
N VAL A 126 2.47 -8.79 -35.63
CA VAL A 126 3.79 -9.46 -35.54
C VAL A 126 3.80 -10.63 -34.55
N MET A 127 2.73 -10.84 -33.80
CA MET A 127 2.66 -11.91 -32.79
C MET A 127 2.94 -13.29 -33.41
N GLN A 128 2.38 -13.58 -34.59
CA GLN A 128 2.58 -14.85 -35.25
C GLN A 128 4.02 -15.01 -35.75
N GLU A 129 4.65 -13.95 -36.27
CA GLU A 129 6.06 -14.00 -36.72
C GLU A 129 7.02 -14.27 -35.56
N ILE A 130 6.73 -13.73 -34.37
CA ILE A 130 7.50 -14.00 -33.14
C ILE A 130 7.36 -15.48 -32.75
N ARG A 131 6.15 -16.00 -32.79
CA ARG A 131 5.87 -17.43 -32.48
C ARG A 131 6.53 -18.38 -33.49
N ASP A 132 6.53 -18.02 -34.77
CA ASP A 132 7.20 -18.77 -35.83
C ASP A 132 8.74 -18.75 -35.63
N ALA A 133 9.30 -17.64 -35.19
CA ALA A 133 10.71 -17.52 -34.84
C ALA A 133 11.08 -18.46 -33.67
N PHE A 134 10.29 -18.49 -32.61
CA PHE A 134 10.45 -19.44 -31.51
C PHE A 134 10.33 -20.90 -32.00
N ALA A 135 9.34 -21.21 -32.84
CA ALA A 135 9.17 -22.53 -33.41
C ALA A 135 10.35 -22.97 -34.29
N ALA A 136 11.03 -22.00 -34.94
CA ALA A 136 12.27 -22.23 -35.69
C ALA A 136 13.52 -22.24 -34.82
N ASN A 137 13.39 -22.12 -33.49
CA ASN A 137 14.50 -21.96 -32.54
C ASN A 137 15.38 -20.71 -32.80
N ASP A 138 14.81 -19.67 -33.45
CA ASP A 138 15.45 -18.38 -33.70
C ASP A 138 15.03 -17.36 -32.59
N TRP A 139 15.63 -17.54 -31.42
CA TRP A 139 15.36 -16.74 -30.24
C TRP A 139 15.80 -15.28 -30.38
N GLU A 140 16.86 -15.05 -31.14
CA GLU A 140 17.34 -13.69 -31.39
C GLU A 140 16.32 -12.90 -32.22
N LYS A 141 15.81 -13.47 -33.32
CA LYS A 141 14.77 -12.85 -34.13
C LYS A 141 13.52 -12.59 -33.30
N ALA A 142 13.07 -13.55 -32.50
CA ALA A 142 11.90 -13.39 -31.63
C ALA A 142 12.10 -12.22 -30.67
N SER A 143 13.28 -12.13 -30.04
CA SER A 143 13.64 -11.02 -29.11
C SER A 143 13.69 -9.67 -29.82
N GLN A 144 14.29 -9.57 -30.99
CA GLN A 144 14.37 -8.35 -31.77
C GLN A 144 12.98 -7.83 -32.21
N LEU A 145 12.12 -8.73 -32.69
CA LEU A 145 10.74 -8.42 -33.04
C LEU A 145 9.94 -7.91 -31.84
N THR A 146 10.10 -8.56 -30.67
CA THR A 146 9.44 -8.15 -29.45
C THR A 146 9.90 -6.76 -29.02
N ARG A 147 11.19 -6.50 -28.93
CA ARG A 147 11.74 -5.18 -28.58
C ARG A 147 11.26 -4.09 -29.52
N LYS A 148 11.31 -4.35 -30.82
CA LYS A 148 10.91 -3.36 -31.83
C LYS A 148 9.43 -2.98 -31.75
N ASN A 149 8.55 -3.92 -31.41
CA ASN A 149 7.11 -3.74 -31.60
C ASN A 149 6.32 -3.54 -30.30
N PHE A 150 6.84 -3.94 -29.14
CA PHE A 150 6.12 -3.89 -27.87
C PHE A 150 6.63 -2.84 -26.88
N ASN A 151 7.43 -1.88 -27.36
CA ASN A 151 7.75 -0.64 -26.67
C ASN A 151 6.79 0.47 -27.10
N SER A 152 6.50 1.41 -26.20
CA SER A 152 5.82 2.66 -26.54
C SER A 152 6.84 3.79 -26.73
N PRO A 153 6.44 4.94 -27.29
CA PRO A 153 7.30 6.11 -27.34
C PRO A 153 7.39 6.89 -26.03
N VAL A 154 6.75 6.40 -24.95
CA VAL A 154 6.72 7.07 -23.64
C VAL A 154 7.93 6.64 -22.81
N PRO A 155 8.95 7.49 -22.68
CA PRO A 155 10.15 7.13 -21.95
C PRO A 155 9.86 7.03 -20.45
N TYR A 156 10.41 6.00 -19.82
CA TYR A 156 10.33 5.88 -18.37
C TYR A 156 11.23 6.88 -17.65
N GLU A 157 12.44 7.08 -18.17
CA GLU A 157 13.48 7.86 -17.50
C GLU A 157 13.70 9.28 -18.06
N SER A 158 13.11 9.63 -19.19
CA SER A 158 13.31 10.97 -19.77
C SER A 158 12.37 11.99 -19.17
N TYR A 159 12.89 12.75 -18.22
CA TYR A 159 12.21 13.91 -17.62
C TYR A 159 12.38 15.18 -18.48
N ALA A 160 13.21 15.16 -19.53
CA ALA A 160 13.63 16.37 -20.23
C ALA A 160 12.81 16.70 -21.48
N GLU A 161 12.35 15.73 -22.26
CA GLU A 161 11.80 15.99 -23.60
C GLU A 161 10.28 15.79 -23.73
N ASP A 162 9.69 14.85 -23.02
CA ASP A 162 8.25 14.67 -22.90
C ASP A 162 7.89 14.10 -21.52
N PRO A 163 8.27 14.80 -20.45
CA PRO A 163 8.30 14.24 -19.10
C PRO A 163 6.93 13.92 -18.57
N PHE A 164 5.85 14.26 -19.28
CA PHE A 164 4.56 14.44 -18.66
C PHE A 164 3.44 13.58 -19.25
N ARG A 165 3.73 12.66 -20.16
CA ARG A 165 2.69 11.76 -20.68
C ARG A 165 2.22 10.79 -19.62
N PHE A 166 3.15 10.03 -19.06
CA PHE A 166 2.83 9.10 -17.97
C PHE A 166 2.62 9.83 -16.65
N GLY A 167 3.54 10.76 -16.35
CA GLY A 167 3.48 11.60 -15.16
C GLY A 167 4.07 10.96 -13.91
N SER A 168 3.72 11.54 -12.76
CA SER A 168 4.19 11.14 -11.44
C SER A 168 3.22 11.59 -10.37
N PHE A 169 3.06 10.81 -9.32
CA PHE A 169 2.50 11.32 -8.06
C PHE A 169 3.39 12.45 -7.53
N THR A 170 2.80 13.51 -6.98
CA THR A 170 3.55 14.69 -6.55
C THR A 170 3.09 15.20 -5.19
N THR A 171 4.01 15.88 -4.47
CA THR A 171 3.65 16.52 -3.20
C THR A 171 2.70 17.70 -3.41
N MET A 172 1.88 18.02 -2.39
CA MET A 172 1.16 19.30 -2.37
C MET A 172 2.05 20.45 -1.92
N GLY A 173 3.12 20.15 -1.18
CA GLY A 173 4.00 21.13 -0.53
C GLY A 173 4.04 20.94 0.98
N GLU A 174 4.39 21.98 1.71
CA GLU A 174 4.67 21.90 3.14
C GLU A 174 4.02 22.99 3.95
N ALA A 175 3.47 22.62 5.11
CA ALA A 175 3.05 23.55 6.13
C ALA A 175 4.16 23.74 7.18
N TYR A 176 4.40 24.97 7.57
CA TYR A 176 5.33 25.34 8.63
C TYR A 176 4.56 26.02 9.76
N ILE A 177 4.87 25.65 11.02
CA ILE A 177 4.31 26.28 12.21
C ILE A 177 5.47 26.69 13.11
N GLU A 178 5.91 27.94 12.97
CA GLU A 178 6.95 28.54 13.81
C GLU A 178 6.40 28.80 15.21
N THR A 179 7.15 28.47 16.26
CA THR A 179 6.72 28.55 17.65
C THR A 179 7.46 29.62 18.45
N GLY A 180 8.58 30.10 17.93
CA GLY A 180 9.49 30.97 18.68
C GLY A 180 10.16 30.29 19.87
N LEU A 181 10.00 28.99 20.04
CA LEU A 181 10.67 28.24 21.12
C LEU A 181 12.04 27.76 20.63
N SER A 182 12.90 27.41 21.58
CA SER A 182 14.23 26.84 21.33
C SER A 182 14.37 25.53 22.07
N THR A 183 15.18 24.61 21.53
CA THR A 183 15.53 23.35 22.18
C THR A 183 16.48 23.53 23.40
N VAL A 184 17.13 24.68 23.53
CA VAL A 184 18.03 24.97 24.67
C VAL A 184 17.24 25.02 25.96
N GLY A 185 17.62 24.19 26.95
CA GLY A 185 16.92 24.08 28.24
C GLY A 185 15.58 23.33 28.19
N MET A 186 15.28 22.66 27.09
CA MET A 186 14.15 21.75 26.97
C MET A 186 14.42 20.42 27.68
N SER A 187 13.36 19.82 28.19
CA SER A 187 13.40 18.48 28.81
C SER A 187 12.15 17.66 28.49
N LYS A 188 12.20 16.37 28.78
CA LYS A 188 11.08 15.44 28.62
C LYS A 188 10.47 15.45 27.21
N TYR A 189 11.31 15.62 26.19
CA TYR A 189 10.84 15.58 24.82
C TYR A 189 10.38 14.17 24.46
N ARG A 190 9.25 14.09 23.81
CA ARG A 190 8.71 12.85 23.22
C ARG A 190 7.86 13.20 22.02
N ARG A 191 8.10 12.53 20.89
CA ARG A 191 7.19 12.49 19.73
C ARG A 191 6.82 11.03 19.47
N ALA A 192 5.54 10.77 19.27
CA ALA A 192 5.01 9.42 19.20
C ALA A 192 3.91 9.30 18.15
N LEU A 193 3.77 8.10 17.60
CA LEU A 193 2.62 7.67 16.81
C LEU A 193 1.91 6.54 17.54
N SER A 194 0.66 6.77 17.95
CA SER A 194 -0.21 5.74 18.50
C SER A 194 -0.93 5.01 17.37
N LEU A 195 -0.69 3.70 17.26
CA LEU A 195 -1.37 2.86 16.27
C LEU A 195 -2.83 2.56 16.68
N ASP A 196 -3.14 2.57 17.97
CA ASP A 196 -4.52 2.31 18.46
C ASP A 196 -5.48 3.46 18.13
N SER A 197 -4.96 4.68 17.96
CA SER A 197 -5.77 5.89 17.74
C SER A 197 -5.46 6.64 16.47
N ALA A 198 -4.45 6.23 15.70
CA ALA A 198 -3.92 6.95 14.54
C ALA A 198 -3.64 8.43 14.85
N LEU A 199 -3.04 8.68 16.02
CA LEU A 199 -2.73 10.00 16.55
C LEU A 199 -1.22 10.19 16.69
N ALA A 200 -0.66 11.18 16.02
CA ALA A 200 0.71 11.62 16.27
C ALA A 200 0.70 12.71 17.36
N THR A 201 1.71 12.66 18.24
CA THR A 201 1.84 13.61 19.36
C THR A 201 3.27 14.07 19.50
N VAL A 202 3.44 15.32 19.96
CA VAL A 202 4.73 15.88 20.39
C VAL A 202 4.54 16.54 21.75
N SER A 203 5.38 16.19 22.71
CA SER A 203 5.34 16.77 24.06
C SER A 203 6.74 17.09 24.57
N PHE A 204 6.87 18.17 25.33
CA PHE A 204 8.11 18.57 26.00
C PHE A 204 7.83 19.58 27.09
N VAL A 205 8.84 19.81 27.95
CA VAL A 205 8.83 20.86 28.98
C VAL A 205 9.89 21.90 28.65
N LYS A 206 9.50 23.16 28.65
CA LYS A 206 10.39 24.32 28.49
C LYS A 206 9.99 25.41 29.45
N ASP A 207 10.96 25.96 30.24
CA ASP A 207 10.74 27.04 31.22
C ASP A 207 9.55 26.73 32.16
N GLU A 208 9.50 25.49 32.69
CA GLU A 208 8.44 24.96 33.56
C GLU A 208 7.04 24.91 32.92
N VAL A 209 6.92 25.13 31.61
CA VAL A 209 5.68 25.00 30.86
C VAL A 209 5.71 23.69 30.08
N SER A 210 4.68 22.85 30.24
CA SER A 210 4.49 21.67 29.42
C SER A 210 3.78 22.09 28.14
N TYR A 211 4.34 21.68 27.00
CA TYR A 211 3.77 21.88 25.67
C TYR A 211 3.33 20.53 25.12
N GLN A 212 2.18 20.50 24.47
CA GLN A 212 1.61 19.33 23.81
C GLN A 212 1.09 19.72 22.44
N ARG A 213 1.40 18.88 21.45
CA ARG A 213 0.87 18.98 20.09
C ARG A 213 0.24 17.66 19.71
N GLU A 214 -0.85 17.70 18.97
CA GLU A 214 -1.58 16.51 18.49
C GLU A 214 -1.93 16.70 17.02
N TYR A 215 -1.84 15.61 16.25
CA TYR A 215 -2.04 15.61 14.81
C TYR A 215 -2.79 14.36 14.40
N PHE A 216 -3.89 14.51 13.66
CA PHE A 216 -4.60 13.40 13.03
C PHE A 216 -5.28 13.85 11.74
N ILE A 217 -5.59 12.90 10.86
CA ILE A 217 -6.38 13.15 9.65
C ILE A 217 -7.65 12.32 9.74
N SER A 218 -8.79 13.01 9.86
CA SER A 218 -10.09 12.37 10.00
C SER A 218 -10.61 11.87 8.66
N TYR A 219 -10.94 10.58 8.55
CA TYR A 219 -11.62 10.05 7.37
C TYR A 219 -13.08 10.55 7.30
N PRO A 220 -13.89 10.53 8.38
CA PRO A 220 -15.28 11.00 8.32
C PRO A 220 -15.43 12.50 8.02
N ALA A 221 -14.45 13.33 8.44
CA ALA A 221 -14.50 14.77 8.21
C ALA A 221 -13.68 15.21 7.00
N ASN A 222 -12.79 14.37 6.50
CA ASN A 222 -11.83 14.62 5.42
C ASN A 222 -11.00 15.89 5.64
N VAL A 223 -10.54 16.10 6.88
CA VAL A 223 -9.66 17.19 7.27
C VAL A 223 -8.54 16.68 8.16
N MET A 224 -7.38 17.34 8.07
CA MET A 224 -6.33 17.23 9.06
C MET A 224 -6.62 18.20 10.19
N ALA A 225 -6.47 17.76 11.44
CA ALA A 225 -6.57 18.58 12.64
C ALA A 225 -5.24 18.59 13.40
N ILE A 226 -4.78 19.77 13.76
CA ILE A 226 -3.54 20.02 14.48
C ILE A 226 -3.86 20.85 15.72
N ARG A 227 -3.53 20.39 16.91
CA ARG A 227 -3.75 21.12 18.15
C ARG A 227 -2.44 21.44 18.86
N TYR A 228 -2.26 22.67 19.26
CA TYR A 228 -1.17 23.15 20.11
C TYR A 228 -1.74 23.63 21.46
N LYS A 229 -1.19 23.11 22.56
CA LYS A 229 -1.64 23.38 23.91
C LYS A 229 -0.45 23.57 24.86
N ALA A 230 -0.63 24.45 25.88
CA ALA A 230 0.35 24.64 26.94
C ALA A 230 -0.29 24.48 28.31
N SER A 231 0.49 24.15 29.34
CA SER A 231 0.02 24.02 30.73
C SER A 231 -0.25 25.34 31.42
N ARG A 232 0.23 26.47 30.85
CA ARG A 232 0.01 27.81 31.34
C ARG A 232 -0.70 28.64 30.28
N PRO A 233 -1.69 29.49 30.65
CA PRO A 233 -2.39 30.37 29.72
C PRO A 233 -1.45 31.34 28.98
N GLY A 234 -1.82 31.71 27.75
CA GLY A 234 -1.11 32.70 26.95
C GLY A 234 0.25 32.28 26.42
N LYS A 235 0.59 30.99 26.43
CA LYS A 235 1.92 30.52 26.05
C LYS A 235 2.03 30.06 24.60
N GLN A 236 0.94 30.07 23.82
CA GLN A 236 1.00 29.76 22.39
C GLN A 236 1.23 31.05 21.58
N ASN A 237 2.41 31.08 20.93
CA ASN A 237 2.77 32.13 19.96
C ASN A 237 3.21 31.40 18.70
N LEU A 238 2.36 31.40 17.66
CA LEU A 238 2.51 30.55 16.48
C LEU A 238 2.42 31.41 15.21
N VAL A 239 3.23 31.06 14.21
CA VAL A 239 3.10 31.58 12.85
C VAL A 239 2.96 30.42 11.90
N PHE A 240 1.77 30.27 11.32
CA PHE A 240 1.52 29.29 10.27
C PHE A 240 1.82 29.88 8.91
N SER A 241 2.58 29.16 8.08
CA SER A 241 2.81 29.47 6.68
C SER A 241 2.77 28.21 5.85
N TYR A 242 2.57 28.35 4.54
CA TYR A 242 2.52 27.25 3.60
C TYR A 242 3.46 27.51 2.41
N ALA A 243 4.31 26.53 2.11
CA ALA A 243 5.18 26.49 0.96
C ALA A 243 4.58 25.53 -0.08
N PRO A 244 4.06 26.03 -1.21
CA PRO A 244 3.36 25.21 -2.18
C PRO A 244 4.32 24.33 -3.00
N ASN A 245 3.74 23.38 -3.71
CA ASN A 245 4.45 22.61 -4.74
C ASN A 245 5.07 23.57 -5.78
N PRO A 246 6.39 23.51 -6.01
CA PRO A 246 7.10 24.49 -6.85
C PRO A 246 6.81 24.38 -8.36
N VAL A 247 6.19 23.30 -8.82
CA VAL A 247 5.73 23.13 -10.22
C VAL A 247 4.24 23.38 -10.35
N SER A 248 3.74 24.30 -9.55
CA SER A 248 2.35 24.77 -9.64
C SER A 248 2.28 26.29 -9.68
N THR A 249 1.34 26.80 -10.45
CA THR A 249 1.02 28.23 -10.50
C THR A 249 -0.28 28.47 -9.76
N GLY A 250 -0.22 29.35 -8.73
CA GLY A 250 -1.36 29.63 -7.89
C GLY A 250 -1.21 30.90 -7.08
N LYS A 251 -2.19 31.12 -6.22
CA LYS A 251 -2.23 32.30 -5.35
C LYS A 251 -2.70 31.92 -3.94
N MET A 252 -1.93 32.34 -2.94
CA MET A 252 -2.37 32.34 -1.55
C MET A 252 -3.23 33.59 -1.30
N VAL A 253 -4.44 33.38 -0.80
CA VAL A 253 -5.35 34.45 -0.45
C VAL A 253 -5.87 34.26 0.98
N ALA A 254 -6.24 35.37 1.62
CA ALA A 254 -6.96 35.31 2.87
C ALA A 254 -8.35 34.70 2.64
N ASP A 255 -8.73 33.76 3.50
CA ASP A 255 -10.04 33.12 3.52
C ASP A 255 -10.75 33.43 4.84
N GLY A 256 -11.39 34.63 4.87
CA GLY A 256 -11.88 35.18 6.08
C GLY A 256 -10.78 35.74 7.00
N LYS A 257 -11.14 36.00 8.27
CA LYS A 257 -10.21 36.58 9.26
C LYS A 257 -9.20 35.56 9.81
N ASN A 258 -9.54 34.27 9.75
CA ASN A 258 -8.83 33.20 10.42
C ASN A 258 -8.38 32.06 9.47
N GLY A 259 -8.38 32.31 8.16
CA GLY A 259 -8.04 31.25 7.20
C GLY A 259 -7.23 31.72 6.02
N LEU A 260 -6.61 30.75 5.36
CA LEU A 260 -5.88 30.86 4.10
C LEU A 260 -6.44 29.88 3.08
N LEU A 261 -6.42 30.26 1.82
CA LEU A 261 -6.73 29.42 0.69
C LEU A 261 -5.59 29.50 -0.32
N TRP A 262 -4.99 28.34 -0.61
CA TRP A 262 -4.16 28.13 -1.78
C TRP A 262 -5.00 27.50 -2.88
N ASN A 263 -5.15 28.20 -4.01
CA ASN A 263 -5.80 27.71 -5.21
C ASN A 263 -4.78 27.73 -6.35
N ALA A 264 -4.51 26.60 -6.95
CA ALA A 264 -3.44 26.47 -7.92
C ALA A 264 -3.74 25.42 -8.99
N ARG A 265 -2.88 25.44 -10.02
CA ARG A 265 -2.83 24.43 -11.08
C ARG A 265 -1.42 23.90 -11.24
N LEU A 266 -1.27 22.63 -11.52
CA LEU A 266 0.00 22.06 -11.95
C LEU A 266 0.38 22.59 -13.32
N ASP A 267 1.65 22.93 -13.51
CA ASP A 267 2.13 23.63 -14.73
C ASP A 267 2.11 22.73 -15.98
N ASN A 268 2.07 21.41 -15.83
CA ASN A 268 2.23 20.47 -16.94
C ASN A 268 0.93 19.90 -17.51
N ASN A 269 -0.12 19.78 -16.68
CA ASN A 269 -1.40 19.18 -17.07
C ASN A 269 -2.62 20.00 -16.66
N ASP A 270 -2.40 21.20 -16.12
CA ASP A 270 -3.46 22.13 -15.70
C ASP A 270 -4.43 21.57 -14.64
N MET A 271 -4.02 20.48 -13.92
CA MET A 271 -4.80 19.92 -12.82
C MET A 271 -4.97 20.94 -11.71
N GLN A 272 -6.22 21.27 -11.40
CA GLN A 272 -6.54 22.21 -10.32
C GLN A 272 -6.54 21.52 -8.97
N TYR A 273 -6.01 22.20 -7.96
CA TYR A 273 -6.10 21.75 -6.56
C TYR A 273 -6.27 22.93 -5.61
N ALA A 274 -6.86 22.65 -4.47
CA ALA A 274 -7.06 23.62 -3.42
C ALA A 274 -6.62 23.07 -2.06
N ILE A 275 -6.00 23.94 -1.27
CA ILE A 275 -5.71 23.69 0.14
C ILE A 275 -6.31 24.83 0.94
N ARG A 276 -7.16 24.50 1.90
CA ARG A 276 -7.81 25.46 2.79
C ARG A 276 -7.36 25.25 4.22
N ILE A 277 -6.94 26.29 4.88
CA ILE A 277 -6.41 26.29 6.24
C ILE A 277 -7.28 27.18 7.12
N ARG A 278 -7.59 26.75 8.34
CA ARG A 278 -8.24 27.53 9.40
C ARG A 278 -7.44 27.49 10.67
N ALA A 279 -7.34 28.60 11.34
CA ALA A 279 -6.84 28.73 12.71
C ALA A 279 -7.98 29.08 13.66
N ILE A 280 -8.09 28.34 14.76
CA ILE A 280 -9.07 28.54 15.83
C ILE A 280 -8.29 28.66 17.12
N ASN A 281 -8.29 29.84 17.76
CA ASN A 281 -7.56 30.07 18.98
C ASN A 281 -8.49 30.24 20.17
N LYS A 282 -8.07 29.76 21.32
CA LYS A 282 -8.67 30.04 22.62
C LYS A 282 -7.77 31.02 23.36
N GLY A 283 -8.28 32.18 23.66
CA GLY A 283 -7.47 33.29 24.18
C GLY A 283 -6.53 33.90 23.11
N GLY A 284 -5.81 34.94 23.49
CA GLY A 284 -4.85 35.61 22.62
C GLY A 284 -5.46 36.37 21.45
N ARG A 285 -4.62 36.65 20.45
CA ARG A 285 -5.00 37.41 19.25
C ARG A 285 -4.54 36.66 18.00
N LEU A 286 -5.41 36.57 17.00
CA LEU A 286 -5.12 36.01 15.67
C LEU A 286 -5.11 37.16 14.64
N SER A 287 -4.12 37.16 13.75
CA SER A 287 -4.08 38.00 12.54
C SER A 287 -3.79 37.16 11.30
N ASN A 288 -4.28 37.65 10.15
CA ASN A 288 -4.10 37.02 8.84
C ASN A 288 -3.53 38.07 7.88
N GLU A 289 -2.22 38.03 7.69
CA GLU A 289 -1.50 39.05 6.90
C GLU A 289 -0.38 38.41 6.11
N GLY A 290 -0.16 38.85 4.86
CA GLY A 290 0.95 38.38 4.03
C GLY A 290 0.97 36.89 3.74
N GLY A 291 -0.19 36.24 3.67
CA GLY A 291 -0.30 34.79 3.46
C GLY A 291 0.09 33.95 4.67
N LYS A 292 0.08 34.53 5.87
CA LYS A 292 0.40 33.86 7.14
C LYS A 292 -0.70 34.05 8.17
N LEU A 293 -0.89 33.03 9.02
CA LEU A 293 -1.76 33.15 10.21
C LEU A 293 -0.86 33.30 11.45
N THR A 294 -0.96 34.39 12.14
CA THR A 294 -0.17 34.69 13.33
C THR A 294 -1.05 34.68 14.57
N VAL A 295 -0.74 33.82 15.53
CA VAL A 295 -1.40 33.74 16.83
C VAL A 295 -0.44 34.20 17.91
N LYS A 296 -0.87 35.10 18.79
CA LYS A 296 -0.08 35.59 19.93
C LYS A 296 -0.85 35.49 21.25
N GLY A 297 -0.20 34.90 22.25
CA GLY A 297 -0.72 34.81 23.61
C GLY A 297 -1.96 33.92 23.76
N ALA A 298 -2.14 32.87 22.96
CA ALA A 298 -3.26 31.95 23.12
C ALA A 298 -2.97 30.85 24.14
N ASP A 299 -4.05 30.30 24.71
CA ASP A 299 -4.00 29.12 25.59
C ASP A 299 -3.93 27.83 24.79
N GLU A 300 -4.69 27.77 23.69
CA GLU A 300 -4.79 26.65 22.76
C GLU A 300 -5.00 27.17 21.34
N VAL A 301 -4.43 26.47 20.35
CA VAL A 301 -4.66 26.78 18.94
C VAL A 301 -4.94 25.47 18.21
N VAL A 302 -5.98 25.46 17.38
CA VAL A 302 -6.29 24.38 16.46
C VAL A 302 -6.13 24.89 15.03
N PHE A 303 -5.35 24.18 14.21
CA PHE A 303 -5.36 24.37 12.77
C PHE A 303 -6.12 23.21 12.13
N LEU A 304 -7.00 23.56 11.18
CA LEU A 304 -7.68 22.59 10.31
C LEU A 304 -7.17 22.79 8.88
N ILE A 305 -6.92 21.68 8.18
CA ILE A 305 -6.48 21.70 6.78
C ILE A 305 -7.37 20.76 5.99
N SER A 306 -7.98 21.23 4.91
CA SER A 306 -8.66 20.41 3.90
C SER A 306 -7.99 20.59 2.56
N ALA A 307 -7.93 19.53 1.76
CA ALA A 307 -7.28 19.52 0.45
C ALA A 307 -8.00 18.61 -0.53
N ASP A 308 -8.09 19.03 -1.79
CA ASP A 308 -8.71 18.25 -2.87
C ASP A 308 -8.17 18.69 -4.22
N THR A 309 -8.39 17.87 -5.25
CA THR A 309 -8.07 18.14 -6.66
C THR A 309 -9.33 18.14 -7.51
N ASP A 310 -9.23 18.57 -8.77
CA ASP A 310 -10.34 18.46 -9.75
C ASP A 310 -10.47 17.06 -10.37
N TYR A 311 -9.68 16.10 -9.93
CA TYR A 311 -9.70 14.73 -10.45
C TYR A 311 -11.02 14.03 -10.16
N LYS A 312 -11.50 13.33 -11.18
CA LYS A 312 -12.64 12.41 -11.09
C LYS A 312 -12.32 11.13 -11.83
N ALA A 313 -12.39 10.02 -11.14
CA ALA A 313 -12.22 8.70 -11.74
C ALA A 313 -13.22 8.51 -12.90
N ASN A 314 -12.75 8.05 -14.05
CA ASN A 314 -13.56 7.80 -15.22
C ASN A 314 -13.33 6.37 -15.74
N TYR A 315 -14.38 5.57 -15.71
CA TYR A 315 -14.35 4.17 -16.16
C TYR A 315 -14.57 4.00 -17.67
N ASN A 316 -14.90 5.09 -18.36
CA ASN A 316 -15.09 5.10 -19.82
C ASN A 316 -14.56 6.42 -20.41
N PRO A 317 -13.22 6.62 -20.38
CA PRO A 317 -12.61 7.89 -20.80
C PRO A 317 -12.87 8.19 -22.28
N ASP A 318 -13.10 9.45 -22.58
CA ASP A 318 -13.08 9.95 -23.97
C ASP A 318 -11.62 10.22 -24.37
N TYR A 319 -11.12 9.45 -25.31
CA TYR A 319 -9.75 9.51 -25.78
C TYR A 319 -9.37 10.81 -26.52
N ASN A 320 -10.36 11.63 -26.89
CA ASN A 320 -10.14 12.92 -27.53
C ASN A 320 -10.30 14.12 -26.58
N ASP A 321 -10.83 13.88 -25.37
CA ASP A 321 -11.02 14.92 -24.38
C ASP A 321 -9.84 14.97 -23.38
N PRO A 322 -9.04 16.05 -23.40
CA PRO A 322 -7.96 16.22 -22.43
C PRO A 322 -8.45 16.34 -20.98
N LYS A 323 -9.73 16.66 -20.77
CA LYS A 323 -10.36 16.83 -19.46
C LYS A 323 -11.19 15.63 -19.01
N THR A 324 -11.01 14.48 -19.65
CA THR A 324 -11.81 13.28 -19.40
C THR A 324 -11.77 12.80 -17.93
N TYR A 325 -10.79 13.23 -17.15
CA TYR A 325 -10.66 12.96 -15.70
C TYR A 325 -10.88 14.17 -14.80
N VAL A 326 -11.47 15.26 -15.33
CA VAL A 326 -11.84 16.46 -14.58
C VAL A 326 -13.33 16.42 -14.25
N GLY A 327 -13.71 16.68 -13.01
CA GLY A 327 -15.13 16.68 -12.64
C GLY A 327 -15.43 16.99 -11.18
N VAL A 328 -14.41 17.35 -10.39
CA VAL A 328 -14.57 17.83 -9.02
C VAL A 328 -14.27 19.34 -9.00
N ASP A 329 -14.97 20.10 -8.18
CA ASP A 329 -14.61 21.47 -7.83
C ASP A 329 -13.89 21.50 -6.47
N PRO A 330 -12.55 21.54 -6.47
CA PRO A 330 -11.78 21.47 -5.22
C PRO A 330 -12.00 22.67 -4.30
N LEU A 331 -12.44 23.82 -4.83
CA LEU A 331 -12.78 24.98 -4.03
C LEU A 331 -14.06 24.75 -3.23
N ALA A 332 -15.09 24.23 -3.90
CA ALA A 332 -16.37 23.92 -3.27
C ALA A 332 -16.24 22.77 -2.26
N THR A 333 -15.51 21.70 -2.64
CA THR A 333 -15.33 20.52 -1.79
C THR A 333 -14.58 20.87 -0.51
N THR A 334 -13.43 21.54 -0.63
CA THR A 334 -12.63 21.94 0.55
C THR A 334 -13.36 22.93 1.45
N GLN A 335 -14.24 23.81 0.90
CA GLN A 335 -15.08 24.70 1.69
C GLN A 335 -16.13 23.93 2.47
N ASP A 336 -16.79 22.96 1.85
CA ASP A 336 -17.84 22.17 2.50
C ASP A 336 -17.25 21.37 3.67
N TRP A 337 -16.13 20.65 3.46
CA TRP A 337 -15.44 19.92 4.51
C TRP A 337 -14.99 20.82 5.66
N MET A 338 -14.39 21.98 5.32
CA MET A 338 -13.92 22.92 6.33
C MET A 338 -15.07 23.46 7.17
N SER A 339 -16.16 23.88 6.54
CA SER A 339 -17.34 24.43 7.25
C SER A 339 -17.96 23.39 8.20
N LYS A 340 -18.05 22.15 7.78
CA LYS A 340 -18.54 21.04 8.60
C LYS A 340 -17.60 20.75 9.79
N ALA A 341 -16.29 20.83 9.57
CA ALA A 341 -15.29 20.58 10.61
C ALA A 341 -15.25 21.72 11.64
N GLU A 342 -15.30 22.96 11.21
CA GLU A 342 -15.39 24.12 12.13
C GLU A 342 -16.62 24.04 13.04
N GLY A 343 -17.77 23.58 12.52
CA GLY A 343 -19.00 23.42 13.29
C GLY A 343 -18.94 22.36 14.39
N LYS A 344 -18.03 21.35 14.26
CA LYS A 344 -17.90 20.27 15.24
C LYS A 344 -16.95 20.57 16.39
N GLY A 345 -15.90 21.33 16.13
CA GLY A 345 -14.82 21.55 17.08
C GLY A 345 -13.88 20.33 17.27
N TYR A 346 -12.71 20.60 17.86
CA TYR A 346 -11.62 19.60 17.95
C TYR A 346 -12.02 18.31 18.67
N ALA A 347 -12.70 18.41 19.81
CA ALA A 347 -13.03 17.22 20.61
C ALA A 347 -13.97 16.24 19.89
N GLN A 348 -14.95 16.76 19.15
CA GLN A 348 -15.85 15.94 18.36
C GLN A 348 -15.14 15.35 17.14
N LEU A 349 -14.30 16.12 16.47
CA LEU A 349 -13.49 15.62 15.35
C LEU A 349 -12.58 14.45 15.77
N LEU A 350 -11.95 14.58 16.95
CA LEU A 350 -11.08 13.53 17.51
C LEU A 350 -11.89 12.27 17.88
N ASP A 351 -13.07 12.44 18.49
CA ASP A 351 -13.95 11.32 18.85
C ASP A 351 -14.46 10.56 17.61
N GLU A 352 -14.91 11.27 16.58
CA GLU A 352 -15.35 10.69 15.31
C GLU A 352 -14.19 9.97 14.58
N HIS A 353 -13.00 10.58 14.56
CA HIS A 353 -11.79 9.97 14.02
C HIS A 353 -11.46 8.67 14.74
N TYR A 354 -11.42 8.70 16.09
CA TYR A 354 -11.12 7.53 16.88
C TYR A 354 -12.15 6.39 16.67
N LYS A 355 -13.44 6.70 16.65
CA LYS A 355 -14.51 5.72 16.42
C LYS A 355 -14.41 5.06 15.06
N ASP A 356 -14.17 5.84 14.01
CA ASP A 356 -14.01 5.27 12.67
C ASP A 356 -12.75 4.41 12.57
N TYR A 357 -11.61 4.92 13.01
CA TYR A 357 -10.33 4.23 12.90
C TYR A 357 -10.29 2.95 13.75
N SER A 358 -10.66 3.05 15.03
CA SER A 358 -10.62 1.92 15.97
C SER A 358 -11.55 0.78 15.57
N ARG A 359 -12.67 1.07 14.90
CA ARG A 359 -13.58 0.07 14.32
C ARG A 359 -12.86 -0.87 13.33
N LEU A 360 -11.85 -0.38 12.62
CA LEU A 360 -11.04 -1.17 11.70
C LEU A 360 -9.82 -1.77 12.42
N PHE A 361 -9.06 -0.97 13.12
CA PHE A 361 -7.80 -1.37 13.71
C PHE A 361 -7.98 -2.46 14.77
N ASN A 362 -8.98 -2.35 15.63
CA ASN A 362 -9.21 -3.27 16.74
C ASN A 362 -9.78 -4.65 16.33
N ARG A 363 -10.04 -4.88 15.04
CA ARG A 363 -10.52 -6.17 14.54
C ARG A 363 -9.49 -7.28 14.69
N VAL A 364 -8.20 -6.95 14.66
CA VAL A 364 -7.12 -7.94 14.76
C VAL A 364 -6.13 -7.53 15.84
N SER A 365 -5.79 -8.48 16.70
CA SER A 365 -4.74 -8.31 17.71
C SER A 365 -3.78 -9.49 17.69
N LEU A 366 -2.48 -9.21 17.81
CA LEU A 366 -1.40 -10.18 17.92
C LEU A 366 -0.72 -10.03 19.26
N ASN A 367 -0.50 -11.14 19.97
CA ASN A 367 0.31 -11.20 21.18
C ASN A 367 1.35 -12.32 21.02
N LEU A 368 2.62 -11.97 21.15
CA LEU A 368 3.76 -12.87 21.07
C LEU A 368 4.49 -12.89 22.42
N ASN A 369 4.58 -14.06 23.01
CA ASN A 369 5.35 -14.30 24.24
C ASN A 369 5.07 -13.28 25.38
N ASP A 370 3.81 -12.85 25.52
CA ASP A 370 3.33 -11.89 26.51
C ASP A 370 4.04 -10.51 26.47
N ALA A 371 4.58 -10.11 25.31
CA ALA A 371 5.33 -8.86 25.13
C ALA A 371 4.45 -7.60 24.94
N ALA A 372 3.16 -7.67 25.21
CA ALA A 372 2.20 -6.60 24.88
C ALA A 372 2.48 -5.25 25.55
N ASN A 373 3.29 -5.19 26.62
CA ASN A 373 3.47 -4.00 27.45
C ASN A 373 4.89 -3.40 27.43
N ALA A 374 5.75 -3.81 26.52
CA ALA A 374 7.16 -3.44 26.51
C ALA A 374 7.48 -2.15 25.72
N ASN A 375 6.63 -1.10 25.81
CA ASN A 375 6.87 0.20 25.13
C ASN A 375 7.68 1.16 26.00
N ASP A 376 8.87 0.74 26.42
CA ASP A 376 9.74 1.40 27.38
C ASP A 376 10.99 2.05 26.75
N MET A 377 11.17 1.92 25.43
CA MET A 377 12.37 2.32 24.70
C MET A 377 12.02 3.11 23.43
N PRO A 378 12.80 4.17 23.07
CA PRO A 378 12.66 4.83 21.77
C PRO A 378 12.81 3.85 20.60
N ILE A 379 12.11 4.09 19.51
CA ILE A 379 12.04 3.13 18.41
C ILE A 379 13.37 2.96 17.68
N ASP A 380 14.12 4.02 17.50
CA ASP A 380 15.45 4.00 16.87
C ASP A 380 16.47 3.20 17.73
N GLU A 381 16.43 3.34 19.04
CA GLU A 381 17.23 2.53 19.95
C GLU A 381 16.79 1.06 19.91
N ARG A 382 15.47 0.80 19.91
CA ARG A 382 14.89 -0.55 19.84
C ARG A 382 15.33 -1.27 18.57
N LEU A 383 15.23 -0.61 17.41
CA LEU A 383 15.71 -1.14 16.13
C LEU A 383 17.22 -1.34 16.10
N ALA A 384 18.00 -0.41 16.68
CA ALA A 384 19.45 -0.56 16.76
C ALA A 384 19.84 -1.79 17.57
N ASN A 385 19.15 -2.07 18.67
CA ASN A 385 19.37 -3.27 19.48
C ASN A 385 18.94 -4.54 18.73
N TYR A 386 17.81 -4.52 18.03
CA TYR A 386 17.36 -5.65 17.21
C TYR A 386 18.35 -5.95 16.07
N ARG A 387 18.88 -4.92 15.41
CA ARG A 387 19.94 -5.06 14.37
C ARG A 387 21.21 -5.72 14.93
N LYS A 388 21.54 -5.52 16.22
CA LYS A 388 22.66 -6.18 16.93
C LYS A 388 22.32 -7.59 17.40
N GLY A 389 21.10 -8.08 17.19
CA GLY A 389 20.68 -9.46 17.51
C GLY A 389 19.85 -9.61 18.77
N ALA A 390 19.42 -8.53 19.42
CA ALA A 390 18.47 -8.61 20.51
C ALA A 390 17.13 -9.19 20.03
N LYS A 391 16.48 -10.00 20.87
CA LYS A 391 15.10 -10.44 20.62
C LYS A 391 14.14 -9.39 21.15
N ASP A 392 13.15 -9.00 20.33
CA ASP A 392 12.16 -8.00 20.70
C ASP A 392 10.78 -8.34 20.11
N PHE A 393 10.00 -9.10 20.84
CA PHE A 393 8.66 -9.51 20.44
C PHE A 393 7.66 -8.35 20.42
N TYR A 394 7.92 -7.26 21.15
CA TYR A 394 7.11 -6.05 21.05
C TYR A 394 7.32 -5.37 19.70
N LEU A 395 8.57 -5.24 19.25
CA LEU A 395 8.89 -4.72 17.91
C LEU A 395 8.25 -5.56 16.80
N GLU A 396 8.31 -6.90 16.93
CA GLU A 396 7.71 -7.81 15.96
C GLU A 396 6.18 -7.62 15.86
N GLN A 397 5.48 -7.54 17.00
CA GLN A 397 4.04 -7.22 17.04
C GLN A 397 3.73 -5.83 16.50
N LEU A 398 4.55 -4.85 16.88
CA LEU A 398 4.39 -3.46 16.47
C LEU A 398 4.49 -3.33 14.95
N TYR A 399 5.49 -3.96 14.33
CA TYR A 399 5.68 -3.92 12.87
C TYR A 399 4.52 -4.59 12.13
N TYR A 400 4.02 -5.73 12.63
CA TYR A 400 2.82 -6.37 12.10
C TYR A 400 1.61 -5.43 12.11
N GLN A 401 1.36 -4.77 13.23
CA GLN A 401 0.23 -3.85 13.36
C GLN A 401 0.47 -2.52 12.63
N PHE A 402 1.74 -2.14 12.44
CA PHE A 402 2.09 -0.95 11.66
C PHE A 402 1.72 -1.11 10.18
N GLY A 403 1.92 -2.27 9.57
CA GLY A 403 1.43 -2.50 8.21
C GLY A 403 -0.09 -2.39 8.10
N ARG A 404 -0.86 -2.88 9.09
CA ARG A 404 -2.30 -2.66 9.15
C ARG A 404 -2.68 -1.18 9.31
N TYR A 405 -1.95 -0.45 10.17
CA TYR A 405 -2.09 0.99 10.32
C TYR A 405 -1.86 1.71 8.98
N LEU A 406 -0.76 1.42 8.31
CA LEU A 406 -0.41 2.04 7.03
C LEU A 406 -1.48 1.79 5.95
N LEU A 407 -2.07 0.59 5.91
CA LEU A 407 -3.14 0.28 4.97
C LEU A 407 -4.41 1.12 5.25
N ILE A 408 -4.83 1.23 6.52
CA ILE A 408 -5.97 2.07 6.91
C ILE A 408 -5.68 3.55 6.60
N ALA A 409 -4.46 4.02 6.83
CA ALA A 409 -4.07 5.40 6.63
C ALA A 409 -3.87 5.77 5.15
N SER A 410 -3.58 4.82 4.26
CA SER A 410 -3.28 5.07 2.86
C SER A 410 -4.31 4.56 1.86
N SER A 411 -5.30 3.77 2.29
CA SER A 411 -6.29 3.18 1.36
C SER A 411 -7.67 3.06 2.02
N ARG A 412 -8.58 3.94 1.65
CA ARG A 412 -9.97 3.98 2.14
C ARG A 412 -10.93 4.18 0.97
N PRO A 413 -12.15 3.65 1.06
CA PRO A 413 -13.17 3.78 0.01
C PRO A 413 -13.37 5.23 -0.44
N GLY A 414 -13.62 5.42 -1.75
CA GLY A 414 -13.88 6.73 -2.34
C GLY A 414 -12.64 7.47 -2.83
N ASN A 415 -11.46 6.84 -2.83
CA ASN A 415 -10.22 7.41 -3.36
C ASN A 415 -9.37 6.33 -4.07
N MET A 416 -8.18 6.70 -4.56
CA MET A 416 -7.24 5.80 -5.22
C MET A 416 -6.53 4.86 -4.22
N PRO A 417 -5.99 3.72 -4.68
CA PRO A 417 -5.27 2.78 -3.83
C PRO A 417 -3.93 3.33 -3.33
N ALA A 418 -3.27 2.62 -2.42
CA ALA A 418 -1.90 2.89 -2.01
C ALA A 418 -0.96 2.70 -3.20
N ASN A 419 -0.20 3.75 -3.56
CA ASN A 419 0.86 3.69 -4.57
C ASN A 419 2.17 3.13 -3.97
N LEU A 420 3.31 3.21 -4.68
CA LEU A 420 4.62 2.73 -4.19
C LEU A 420 5.04 3.33 -2.83
N GLN A 421 4.53 4.50 -2.48
CA GLN A 421 4.79 5.17 -1.19
C GLN A 421 3.49 5.38 -0.37
N GLY A 422 2.45 4.64 -0.66
CA GLY A 422 1.15 4.76 0.02
C GLY A 422 0.41 6.02 -0.37
N VAL A 423 0.53 7.06 0.44
CA VAL A 423 0.02 8.42 0.20
C VAL A 423 1.08 9.47 0.52
N TRP A 424 2.24 9.04 0.98
CA TRP A 424 3.29 9.92 1.48
C TRP A 424 4.40 10.11 0.47
N HIS A 425 4.67 11.36 0.11
CA HIS A 425 5.72 11.73 -0.82
C HIS A 425 6.16 13.17 -0.58
N ASN A 426 7.45 13.43 -0.62
CA ASN A 426 8.00 14.75 -0.30
C ASN A 426 8.64 15.48 -1.49
N ASN A 427 8.42 15.02 -2.73
CA ASN A 427 9.08 15.56 -3.90
C ASN A 427 8.09 15.87 -5.03
N VAL A 428 8.54 16.56 -6.08
CA VAL A 428 7.78 16.81 -7.31
C VAL A 428 7.65 15.56 -8.16
N ASP A 429 8.77 14.85 -8.33
CA ASP A 429 8.84 13.55 -8.98
C ASP A 429 9.56 12.59 -8.05
N GLY A 430 9.03 11.43 -7.85
CA GLY A 430 9.61 10.43 -6.98
C GLY A 430 10.30 9.29 -7.71
N PRO A 431 11.00 8.43 -6.96
CA PRO A 431 11.54 7.20 -7.49
C PRO A 431 10.42 6.37 -8.11
N TRP A 432 10.71 5.79 -9.28
CA TRP A 432 9.71 5.05 -10.08
C TRP A 432 8.40 5.83 -10.27
N ARG A 433 8.46 7.17 -10.30
CA ARG A 433 7.32 8.10 -10.41
C ARG A 433 6.27 7.95 -9.31
N VAL A 434 6.58 7.19 -8.26
CA VAL A 434 5.64 6.80 -7.20
C VAL A 434 4.36 6.22 -7.82
N ASP A 435 4.53 5.40 -8.83
CA ASP A 435 3.46 4.86 -9.66
C ASP A 435 2.69 3.70 -8.99
N TYR A 436 1.75 3.14 -9.72
CA TYR A 436 1.14 1.85 -9.40
C TYR A 436 1.90 0.78 -10.18
N HIS A 437 2.86 0.15 -9.51
CA HIS A 437 3.76 -0.83 -10.11
C HIS A 437 3.16 -2.22 -10.02
N ASN A 438 2.91 -2.86 -11.18
CA ASN A 438 1.98 -3.99 -11.30
C ASN A 438 2.68 -5.36 -11.46
N ASN A 439 3.99 -5.45 -11.28
CA ASN A 439 4.69 -6.74 -11.35
C ASN A 439 4.90 -7.40 -9.99
N ILE A 440 4.58 -6.70 -8.89
CA ILE A 440 4.58 -7.19 -7.50
C ILE A 440 4.04 -6.16 -6.50
N ASN A 441 4.45 -4.87 -6.62
CA ASN A 441 4.35 -3.88 -5.56
C ASN A 441 2.89 -3.53 -5.21
N LEU A 442 2.09 -3.16 -6.21
CA LEU A 442 0.68 -2.84 -6.00
C LEU A 442 -0.08 -4.04 -5.43
N GLN A 443 0.19 -5.24 -5.93
CA GLN A 443 -0.44 -6.47 -5.44
C GLN A 443 -0.07 -6.73 -3.97
N MET A 444 1.22 -6.61 -3.62
CA MET A 444 1.70 -6.81 -2.26
C MET A 444 1.07 -5.85 -1.26
N ASN A 445 0.78 -4.61 -1.67
CA ASN A 445 0.11 -3.63 -0.81
C ASN A 445 -1.23 -4.15 -0.27
N TYR A 446 -1.89 -5.05 -0.99
CA TYR A 446 -3.22 -5.54 -0.65
C TYR A 446 -3.26 -6.98 -0.11
N TRP A 447 -2.15 -7.72 -0.08
CA TRP A 447 -2.12 -9.06 0.50
C TRP A 447 -2.63 -9.14 1.95
N PRO A 448 -2.37 -8.16 2.84
CA PRO A 448 -2.91 -8.19 4.19
C PRO A 448 -4.38 -7.75 4.29
N ALA A 449 -4.98 -7.14 3.27
CA ALA A 449 -6.30 -6.49 3.39
C ALA A 449 -7.39 -7.46 3.86
N CYS A 450 -7.71 -8.47 3.09
CA CYS A 450 -8.72 -9.44 3.45
C CYS A 450 -8.30 -10.30 4.65
N THR A 451 -7.07 -10.82 4.65
CA THR A 451 -6.58 -11.74 5.69
C THR A 451 -6.55 -11.13 7.08
N THR A 452 -6.26 -9.83 7.17
CA THR A 452 -6.21 -9.09 8.45
C THR A 452 -7.48 -8.29 8.75
N ASN A 453 -8.61 -8.68 8.14
CA ASN A 453 -9.94 -8.13 8.41
C ASN A 453 -10.08 -6.63 8.07
N LEU A 454 -9.48 -6.22 6.96
CA LEU A 454 -9.50 -4.85 6.41
C LEU A 454 -9.98 -4.83 4.95
N SER A 455 -10.91 -5.71 4.59
CA SER A 455 -11.38 -5.85 3.21
C SER A 455 -11.91 -4.53 2.61
N GLU A 456 -12.47 -3.63 3.43
CA GLU A 456 -12.92 -2.32 2.96
C GLU A 456 -11.75 -1.46 2.43
N CYS A 457 -10.53 -1.67 2.94
CA CYS A 457 -9.34 -0.96 2.47
C CYS A 457 -8.86 -1.44 1.09
N GLU A 458 -9.41 -2.54 0.57
CA GLU A 458 -9.11 -3.05 -0.78
C GLU A 458 -10.04 -2.46 -1.86
N LEU A 459 -11.18 -1.88 -1.50
CA LEU A 459 -12.11 -1.30 -2.46
C LEU A 459 -11.48 -0.23 -3.39
N PRO A 460 -10.59 0.65 -2.92
CA PRO A 460 -9.89 1.56 -3.82
C PRO A 460 -9.08 0.88 -4.93
N LEU A 461 -8.52 -0.31 -4.66
CA LEU A 461 -7.84 -1.09 -5.69
C LEU A 461 -8.81 -1.53 -6.79
N PHE A 462 -10.04 -1.91 -6.45
CA PHE A 462 -11.03 -2.33 -7.43
C PHE A 462 -11.53 -1.16 -8.27
N ASP A 463 -11.76 0.01 -7.67
CA ASP A 463 -12.07 1.24 -8.38
C ASP A 463 -10.94 1.60 -9.37
N PHE A 464 -9.69 1.51 -8.92
CA PHE A 464 -8.52 1.72 -9.78
C PHE A 464 -8.45 0.69 -10.92
N ILE A 465 -8.59 -0.61 -10.66
CA ILE A 465 -8.61 -1.65 -11.70
C ILE A 465 -9.70 -1.34 -12.72
N GLN A 466 -10.87 -0.91 -12.28
CA GLN A 466 -11.97 -0.57 -13.18
C GLN A 466 -11.61 0.59 -14.11
N THR A 467 -10.82 1.58 -13.65
CA THR A 467 -10.32 2.67 -14.53
C THR A 467 -9.36 2.17 -15.62
N GLN A 468 -8.69 1.02 -15.38
CA GLN A 468 -7.76 0.43 -16.33
C GLN A 468 -8.45 -0.46 -17.39
N VAL A 469 -9.68 -0.91 -17.17
CA VAL A 469 -10.35 -1.89 -18.04
C VAL A 469 -10.54 -1.36 -19.47
N LYS A 470 -11.18 -0.22 -19.66
CA LYS A 470 -11.44 0.34 -20.99
C LYS A 470 -10.17 0.72 -21.77
N PRO A 471 -9.20 1.43 -21.18
CA PRO A 471 -7.89 1.61 -21.82
C PRO A 471 -7.15 0.29 -22.06
N GLY A 472 -7.25 -0.66 -21.14
CA GLY A 472 -6.67 -1.98 -21.24
C GLY A 472 -7.26 -2.86 -22.35
N GLU A 473 -8.54 -2.70 -22.68
CA GLU A 473 -9.15 -3.33 -23.86
C GLU A 473 -8.49 -2.83 -25.16
N LYS A 474 -8.20 -1.51 -25.25
CA LYS A 474 -7.47 -0.93 -26.37
C LYS A 474 -6.05 -1.48 -26.45
N THR A 475 -5.36 -1.57 -25.33
CA THR A 475 -4.01 -2.16 -25.23
C THR A 475 -4.00 -3.64 -25.64
N ALA A 476 -4.91 -4.45 -25.12
CA ALA A 476 -5.04 -5.87 -25.45
C ALA A 476 -5.24 -6.09 -26.96
N LYS A 477 -6.13 -5.31 -27.56
CA LYS A 477 -6.41 -5.39 -29.00
C LYS A 477 -5.24 -4.91 -29.85
N SER A 478 -4.67 -3.75 -29.52
CA SER A 478 -3.66 -3.06 -30.35
C SER A 478 -2.28 -3.75 -30.30
N TYR A 479 -1.85 -4.16 -29.12
CA TYR A 479 -0.55 -4.84 -28.98
C TYR A 479 -0.61 -6.34 -29.25
N TYR A 480 -1.69 -7.01 -28.81
CA TYR A 480 -1.71 -8.48 -28.76
C TYR A 480 -2.80 -9.11 -29.64
N GLY A 481 -3.75 -8.34 -30.16
CA GLY A 481 -4.84 -8.87 -31.00
C GLY A 481 -5.86 -9.72 -30.25
N THR A 482 -5.97 -9.54 -28.94
CA THR A 482 -6.79 -10.35 -28.04
C THR A 482 -8.10 -9.64 -27.68
N ARG A 483 -9.10 -10.41 -27.27
CA ARG A 483 -10.27 -9.92 -26.52
C ARG A 483 -9.84 -9.50 -25.11
N GLY A 484 -10.78 -8.94 -24.37
CA GLY A 484 -10.63 -8.59 -22.97
C GLY A 484 -9.67 -7.43 -22.75
N TRP A 485 -9.00 -7.41 -21.61
CA TRP A 485 -8.16 -6.28 -21.20
C TRP A 485 -6.88 -6.74 -20.49
N THR A 486 -5.88 -5.87 -20.54
CA THR A 486 -4.65 -5.99 -19.75
C THR A 486 -4.06 -4.60 -19.47
N THR A 487 -3.09 -4.54 -18.57
CA THR A 487 -2.25 -3.37 -18.31
C THR A 487 -0.79 -3.80 -18.27
N SER A 488 0.13 -2.85 -18.30
CA SER A 488 1.57 -3.08 -18.20
C SER A 488 2.11 -2.90 -16.79
N VAL A 489 3.44 -2.95 -16.65
CA VAL A 489 4.14 -2.86 -15.38
C VAL A 489 3.82 -1.59 -14.60
N SER A 490 3.71 -0.45 -15.26
CA SER A 490 3.45 0.84 -14.64
C SER A 490 2.08 1.38 -15.03
N SER A 491 1.30 1.81 -14.07
CA SER A 491 -0.02 2.44 -14.25
C SER A 491 -0.11 3.73 -13.43
N ASN A 492 -1.03 4.60 -13.82
CA ASN A 492 -1.32 5.86 -13.14
C ASN A 492 -2.83 6.07 -13.00
N ILE A 493 -3.25 7.17 -12.38
CA ILE A 493 -4.68 7.48 -12.16
C ILE A 493 -5.44 7.83 -13.44
N PHE A 494 -4.75 8.03 -14.57
CA PHE A 494 -5.33 8.42 -15.85
C PHE A 494 -5.50 7.25 -16.83
N GLY A 495 -5.55 6.01 -16.33
CA GLY A 495 -5.80 4.84 -17.18
C GLY A 495 -4.68 4.51 -18.17
N PHE A 496 -3.42 4.78 -17.84
CA PHE A 496 -2.29 4.38 -18.67
C PHE A 496 -2.04 2.88 -18.53
N THR A 497 -2.15 2.13 -19.63
CA THR A 497 -2.07 0.67 -19.66
C THR A 497 -1.02 0.12 -20.63
N SER A 498 -0.36 1.00 -21.41
CA SER A 498 0.64 0.61 -22.39
C SER A 498 1.99 0.28 -21.73
N PRO A 499 2.87 -0.51 -22.36
CA PRO A 499 4.25 -0.57 -21.96
C PRO A 499 4.90 0.83 -22.04
N LEU A 500 5.95 1.05 -21.28
CA LEU A 500 6.81 2.21 -21.41
C LEU A 500 7.88 1.96 -22.47
N SER A 501 8.83 2.88 -22.67
CA SER A 501 9.97 2.70 -23.57
C SER A 501 11.18 2.23 -22.77
N SER A 502 11.74 1.06 -23.11
CA SER A 502 12.97 0.54 -22.54
C SER A 502 13.68 -0.41 -23.49
N GLU A 503 14.99 -0.38 -23.50
CA GLU A 503 15.80 -1.43 -24.13
C GLU A 503 15.73 -2.76 -23.34
N ASP A 504 15.53 -2.67 -22.01
CA ASP A 504 15.34 -3.82 -21.15
C ASP A 504 13.86 -4.23 -21.11
N MET A 505 13.55 -5.25 -21.90
CA MET A 505 12.20 -5.82 -21.97
C MET A 505 11.87 -6.72 -20.79
N SER A 506 12.84 -7.14 -19.98
CA SER A 506 12.60 -8.05 -18.86
C SER A 506 11.67 -7.43 -17.82
N TRP A 507 11.77 -6.13 -17.58
CA TRP A 507 10.86 -5.39 -16.71
C TRP A 507 9.69 -4.74 -17.47
N ASN A 508 9.93 -4.22 -18.68
CA ASN A 508 8.96 -3.40 -19.40
C ASN A 508 7.84 -4.22 -20.08
N PHE A 509 8.18 -5.43 -20.56
CA PHE A 509 7.23 -6.32 -21.21
C PHE A 509 6.49 -7.18 -20.20
N SER A 510 5.35 -6.71 -19.72
CA SER A 510 4.59 -7.35 -18.64
C SER A 510 3.10 -7.46 -19.00
N PRO A 511 2.72 -8.26 -20.01
CA PRO A 511 1.32 -8.37 -20.46
C PRO A 511 0.39 -9.04 -19.45
N PHE A 512 0.93 -9.69 -18.42
CA PHE A 512 0.15 -10.42 -17.40
C PHE A 512 -0.07 -9.62 -16.12
N ALA A 513 0.31 -8.35 -16.07
CA ALA A 513 0.02 -7.45 -14.96
C ALA A 513 -1.50 -7.28 -14.73
N GLY A 514 -2.28 -7.09 -15.81
CA GLY A 514 -3.75 -7.02 -15.72
C GLY A 514 -4.39 -8.30 -15.16
N PRO A 515 -4.07 -9.49 -15.71
CA PRO A 515 -4.49 -10.76 -15.14
C PRO A 515 -4.15 -10.93 -13.66
N TRP A 516 -2.95 -10.55 -13.21
CA TRP A 516 -2.59 -10.62 -11.80
C TRP A 516 -3.45 -9.68 -10.95
N LEU A 517 -3.65 -8.44 -11.38
CA LEU A 517 -4.54 -7.52 -10.66
C LEU A 517 -5.98 -8.05 -10.56
N ALA A 518 -6.48 -8.70 -11.61
CA ALA A 518 -7.83 -9.23 -11.61
C ALA A 518 -8.06 -10.36 -10.59
N THR A 519 -7.01 -11.10 -10.19
CA THR A 519 -7.15 -12.16 -9.16
C THR A 519 -7.56 -11.61 -7.79
N HIS A 520 -7.24 -10.35 -7.48
CA HIS A 520 -7.67 -9.70 -6.23
C HIS A 520 -9.19 -9.61 -6.09
N LEU A 521 -9.93 -9.41 -7.21
CA LEU A 521 -11.39 -9.37 -7.15
C LEU A 521 -12.00 -10.73 -6.77
N TRP A 522 -11.39 -11.82 -7.25
CA TRP A 522 -11.80 -13.16 -6.84
C TRP A 522 -11.46 -13.42 -5.37
N ASP A 523 -10.25 -13.09 -4.93
CA ASP A 523 -9.84 -13.24 -3.53
C ASP A 523 -10.78 -12.49 -2.59
N TYR A 524 -11.15 -11.24 -2.90
CA TYR A 524 -12.11 -10.49 -2.11
C TYR A 524 -13.45 -11.23 -1.98
N TYR A 525 -13.99 -11.76 -3.10
CA TYR A 525 -15.19 -12.57 -3.05
C TYR A 525 -15.00 -13.83 -2.18
N ASP A 526 -13.88 -14.51 -2.33
CA ASP A 526 -13.60 -15.76 -1.61
C ASP A 526 -13.51 -15.53 -0.09
N TYR A 527 -12.99 -14.39 0.35
CA TYR A 527 -12.97 -13.98 1.76
C TYR A 527 -14.33 -13.46 2.27
N THR A 528 -15.10 -12.78 1.46
CA THR A 528 -16.32 -12.09 1.90
C THR A 528 -17.60 -12.87 1.62
N ARG A 529 -17.60 -13.72 0.60
CA ARG A 529 -18.79 -14.37 0.01
C ARG A 529 -19.86 -13.36 -0.45
N ASP A 530 -19.43 -12.13 -0.80
CA ASP A 530 -20.33 -11.11 -1.32
C ASP A 530 -20.69 -11.38 -2.79
N LYS A 531 -21.80 -12.07 -3.01
CA LYS A 531 -22.29 -12.40 -4.36
C LYS A 531 -22.71 -11.16 -5.17
N LYS A 532 -23.12 -10.08 -4.49
CA LYS A 532 -23.46 -8.84 -5.17
C LYS A 532 -22.19 -8.21 -5.76
N PHE A 533 -21.13 -8.09 -4.96
CA PHE A 533 -19.83 -7.65 -5.44
C PHE A 533 -19.33 -8.52 -6.62
N LEU A 534 -19.41 -9.84 -6.47
CA LEU A 534 -19.00 -10.76 -7.54
C LEU A 534 -19.78 -10.51 -8.84
N SER A 535 -21.10 -10.33 -8.78
CA SER A 535 -21.96 -10.23 -9.96
C SER A 535 -21.98 -8.85 -10.62
N GLU A 536 -21.81 -7.77 -9.85
CA GLU A 536 -21.96 -6.38 -10.30
C GLU A 536 -20.64 -5.67 -10.53
N THR A 537 -19.56 -6.06 -9.84
CA THR A 537 -18.25 -5.39 -9.91
C THR A 537 -17.16 -6.31 -10.47
N ALA A 538 -17.02 -7.51 -9.94
CA ALA A 538 -15.84 -8.34 -10.18
C ALA A 538 -15.92 -9.16 -11.48
N TYR A 539 -17.08 -9.73 -11.80
CA TYR A 539 -17.21 -10.78 -12.81
C TYR A 539 -16.76 -10.34 -14.19
N ASP A 540 -17.22 -9.20 -14.68
CA ASP A 540 -16.89 -8.73 -16.03
C ASP A 540 -15.41 -8.38 -16.17
N ILE A 541 -14.77 -7.91 -15.10
CA ILE A 541 -13.33 -7.63 -15.04
C ILE A 541 -12.53 -8.95 -15.08
N ILE A 542 -12.89 -9.94 -14.26
CA ILE A 542 -12.28 -11.29 -14.24
C ILE A 542 -12.46 -11.96 -15.59
N LYS A 543 -13.67 -11.96 -16.16
CA LYS A 543 -13.99 -12.51 -17.48
C LYS A 543 -13.14 -11.88 -18.57
N GLY A 544 -13.08 -10.55 -18.59
CA GLY A 544 -12.28 -9.81 -19.57
C GLY A 544 -10.80 -10.20 -19.52
N SER A 545 -10.26 -10.30 -18.33
CA SER A 545 -8.86 -10.72 -18.11
C SER A 545 -8.63 -12.19 -18.49
N ALA A 546 -9.57 -13.09 -18.16
CA ALA A 546 -9.49 -14.50 -18.56
C ALA A 546 -9.57 -14.69 -20.08
N ASN A 547 -10.39 -13.88 -20.77
CA ASN A 547 -10.46 -13.88 -22.24
C ASN A 547 -9.15 -13.38 -22.85
N PHE A 548 -8.54 -12.31 -22.29
CA PHE A 548 -7.21 -11.88 -22.70
C PHE A 548 -6.19 -12.99 -22.55
N ALA A 549 -6.12 -13.62 -21.39
CA ALA A 549 -5.18 -14.68 -21.10
C ALA A 549 -5.34 -15.89 -22.03
N THR A 550 -6.58 -16.26 -22.32
CA THR A 550 -6.88 -17.39 -23.23
C THR A 550 -6.46 -17.08 -24.67
N ASP A 551 -6.81 -15.90 -25.19
CA ASP A 551 -6.49 -15.49 -26.57
C ASP A 551 -4.99 -15.25 -26.75
N TYR A 552 -4.28 -14.90 -25.68
CA TYR A 552 -2.82 -14.70 -25.69
C TYR A 552 -2.05 -15.99 -25.88
N LEU A 553 -2.58 -17.15 -25.45
CA LEU A 553 -1.89 -18.41 -25.53
C LEU A 553 -1.61 -18.82 -26.97
N TRP A 554 -0.39 -19.22 -27.23
CA TRP A 554 0.03 -19.86 -28.48
C TRP A 554 -0.23 -21.36 -28.40
N HIS A 555 -1.08 -21.85 -29.31
CA HIS A 555 -1.39 -23.27 -29.46
C HIS A 555 -0.30 -23.91 -30.33
N ARG A 556 0.63 -24.61 -29.71
CA ARG A 556 1.73 -25.30 -30.41
C ARG A 556 1.22 -26.55 -31.12
N LYS A 557 1.98 -27.00 -32.12
CA LYS A 557 1.65 -28.20 -32.88
C LYS A 557 1.65 -29.51 -32.07
N ASP A 558 2.37 -29.54 -30.94
CA ASP A 558 2.41 -30.64 -29.99
C ASP A 558 1.21 -30.69 -29.03
N GLY A 559 0.27 -29.75 -29.16
CA GLY A 559 -0.92 -29.65 -28.32
C GLY A 559 -0.73 -28.89 -27.01
N VAL A 560 0.47 -28.38 -26.74
CA VAL A 560 0.77 -27.57 -25.57
C VAL A 560 0.47 -26.10 -25.87
N TYR A 561 -0.15 -25.41 -24.93
CA TYR A 561 -0.41 -23.96 -24.98
C TYR A 561 0.62 -23.20 -24.15
N THR A 562 1.30 -22.22 -24.76
CA THR A 562 2.34 -21.41 -24.10
C THR A 562 2.06 -19.93 -24.23
N ALA A 563 2.57 -19.15 -23.28
CA ALA A 563 2.46 -17.68 -23.27
C ALA A 563 3.66 -17.07 -24.03
N ALA A 564 3.59 -17.02 -25.36
CA ALA A 564 4.67 -16.52 -26.20
C ALA A 564 4.31 -15.23 -26.95
N PRO A 565 5.16 -14.16 -26.88
CA PRO A 565 6.34 -14.01 -26.01
C PRO A 565 5.97 -13.74 -24.54
N SER A 566 6.89 -14.01 -23.61
CA SER A 566 6.73 -13.69 -22.20
C SER A 566 8.08 -13.37 -21.55
N THR A 567 8.03 -12.84 -20.32
CA THR A 567 9.20 -12.55 -19.49
C THR A 567 8.94 -13.03 -18.07
N SER A 568 10.01 -13.19 -17.30
CA SER A 568 9.95 -13.28 -15.85
C SER A 568 10.57 -12.00 -15.28
N PRO A 569 9.78 -11.07 -14.75
CA PRO A 569 10.34 -9.81 -14.26
C PRO A 569 11.36 -10.02 -13.13
N GLU A 570 12.44 -9.24 -13.07
CA GLU A 570 12.85 -8.17 -13.98
C GLU A 570 14.23 -8.47 -14.54
N HIS A 571 14.46 -9.68 -15.03
CA HIS A 571 15.73 -10.11 -15.63
C HIS A 571 15.52 -11.25 -16.63
N GLY A 572 16.60 -11.67 -17.29
CA GLY A 572 16.61 -12.78 -18.20
C GLY A 572 16.03 -12.51 -19.60
N PRO A 573 15.83 -13.55 -20.40
CA PRO A 573 15.46 -13.41 -21.81
C PRO A 573 13.95 -13.16 -21.99
N ILE A 574 13.60 -12.73 -23.19
CA ILE A 574 12.25 -12.91 -23.73
C ILE A 574 12.10 -14.40 -24.06
N ASP A 575 11.02 -15.01 -23.58
CA ASP A 575 10.82 -16.46 -23.57
C ASP A 575 9.53 -16.87 -24.31
N GLU A 576 9.48 -18.13 -24.78
CA GLU A 576 8.28 -18.69 -25.38
C GLU A 576 7.23 -19.18 -24.37
N GLY A 577 7.54 -19.10 -23.06
CA GLY A 577 6.66 -19.57 -22.01
C GLY A 577 7.25 -19.52 -20.61
N ALA A 578 7.58 -18.30 -20.12
CA ALA A 578 8.06 -18.11 -18.75
C ALA A 578 7.04 -18.64 -17.71
N THR A 579 7.54 -19.32 -16.70
CA THR A 579 6.73 -19.96 -15.64
C THR A 579 5.80 -18.96 -14.94
N PHE A 580 6.27 -17.74 -14.72
CA PHE A 580 5.43 -16.66 -14.18
C PHE A 580 4.16 -16.43 -15.00
N ALA A 581 4.30 -16.32 -16.33
CA ALA A 581 3.17 -16.08 -17.22
C ALA A 581 2.13 -17.21 -17.12
N HIS A 582 2.60 -18.44 -17.17
CA HIS A 582 1.72 -19.63 -17.04
C HIS A 582 1.04 -19.70 -15.68
N ALA A 583 1.74 -19.35 -14.59
CA ALA A 583 1.19 -19.37 -13.25
C ALA A 583 0.05 -18.34 -13.08
N VAL A 584 0.22 -17.11 -13.57
CA VAL A 584 -0.80 -16.09 -13.55
C VAL A 584 -2.01 -16.45 -14.42
N ILE A 585 -1.75 -16.96 -15.63
CA ILE A 585 -2.83 -17.44 -16.53
C ILE A 585 -3.64 -18.54 -15.86
N ARG A 586 -3.00 -19.53 -15.24
CA ARG A 586 -3.72 -20.61 -14.51
C ARG A 586 -4.63 -20.03 -13.44
N GLU A 587 -4.13 -19.11 -12.64
CA GLU A 587 -4.88 -18.54 -11.53
C GLU A 587 -6.12 -17.80 -12.02
N ILE A 588 -5.98 -16.87 -12.97
CA ILE A 588 -7.12 -16.11 -13.47
C ILE A 588 -8.15 -16.98 -14.21
N LEU A 589 -7.72 -18.04 -14.90
CA LEU A 589 -8.64 -18.98 -15.53
C LEU A 589 -9.41 -19.82 -14.51
N LEU A 590 -8.77 -20.27 -13.43
CA LEU A 590 -9.43 -20.94 -12.31
C LEU A 590 -10.48 -20.04 -11.67
N ASP A 591 -10.13 -18.78 -11.41
CA ASP A 591 -11.04 -17.79 -10.82
C ASP A 591 -12.26 -17.54 -11.74
N ALA A 592 -12.03 -17.36 -13.04
CA ALA A 592 -13.10 -17.15 -14.01
C ALA A 592 -14.04 -18.36 -14.13
N VAL A 593 -13.49 -19.56 -14.11
CA VAL A 593 -14.28 -20.81 -14.15
C VAL A 593 -15.15 -20.94 -12.91
N GLU A 594 -14.61 -20.70 -11.72
CA GLU A 594 -15.37 -20.77 -10.48
C GLU A 594 -16.43 -19.66 -10.39
N ALA A 595 -16.08 -18.42 -10.75
CA ALA A 595 -17.01 -17.29 -10.77
C ALA A 595 -18.18 -17.53 -11.75
N SER A 596 -17.87 -18.03 -12.96
CA SER A 596 -18.86 -18.39 -13.98
C SER A 596 -19.83 -19.48 -13.48
N LYS A 597 -19.34 -20.50 -12.79
CA LYS A 597 -20.16 -21.58 -12.21
C LYS A 597 -21.08 -21.05 -11.13
N ILE A 598 -20.57 -20.22 -10.21
CA ILE A 598 -21.35 -19.63 -9.11
C ILE A 598 -22.48 -18.74 -9.63
N LEU A 599 -22.21 -17.95 -10.69
CA LEU A 599 -23.18 -17.03 -11.28
C LEU A 599 -24.07 -17.68 -12.37
N GLY A 600 -23.71 -18.87 -12.84
CA GLY A 600 -24.42 -19.54 -13.93
C GLY A 600 -24.29 -18.83 -15.28
N LYS A 601 -23.19 -18.09 -15.52
CA LYS A 601 -22.97 -17.26 -16.71
C LYS A 601 -21.92 -17.87 -17.66
N ASP A 602 -21.94 -17.46 -18.92
CA ASP A 602 -20.87 -17.61 -19.93
C ASP A 602 -20.33 -19.05 -20.11
N ALA A 603 -21.23 -20.03 -20.19
CA ALA A 603 -20.85 -21.44 -20.33
C ALA A 603 -19.96 -21.73 -21.56
N LYS A 604 -20.07 -20.93 -22.65
CA LYS A 604 -19.22 -21.05 -23.84
C LYS A 604 -17.78 -20.59 -23.55
N ASP A 605 -17.61 -19.43 -22.93
CA ASP A 605 -16.28 -18.92 -22.57
C ASP A 605 -15.63 -19.82 -21.52
N ARG A 606 -16.41 -20.28 -20.53
CA ARG A 606 -15.94 -21.26 -19.54
C ARG A 606 -15.33 -22.52 -20.15
N LYS A 607 -15.93 -23.07 -21.21
CA LYS A 607 -15.33 -24.23 -21.92
C LYS A 607 -13.97 -23.90 -22.52
N GLN A 608 -13.77 -22.67 -23.04
CA GLN A 608 -12.48 -22.23 -23.56
C GLN A 608 -11.44 -22.11 -22.42
N TRP A 609 -11.85 -21.55 -21.29
CA TRP A 609 -10.97 -21.43 -20.11
C TRP A 609 -10.59 -22.82 -19.55
N GLU A 610 -11.55 -23.74 -19.45
CA GLU A 610 -11.31 -25.13 -19.01
C GLU A 610 -10.42 -25.89 -20.01
N ASP A 611 -10.53 -25.63 -21.29
CA ASP A 611 -9.65 -26.18 -22.32
C ASP A 611 -8.22 -25.64 -22.21
N ALA A 612 -8.06 -24.33 -22.06
CA ALA A 612 -6.77 -23.71 -21.84
C ALA A 612 -6.06 -24.26 -20.59
N LEU A 613 -6.81 -24.43 -19.47
CA LEU A 613 -6.27 -25.04 -18.24
C LEU A 613 -5.74 -26.46 -18.42
N LYS A 614 -6.30 -27.24 -19.35
CA LYS A 614 -5.83 -28.60 -19.64
C LYS A 614 -4.55 -28.63 -20.47
N HIS A 615 -4.37 -27.66 -21.36
CA HIS A 615 -3.31 -27.68 -22.37
C HIS A 615 -2.15 -26.72 -22.04
N ILE A 616 -2.33 -25.77 -21.13
CA ILE A 616 -1.25 -24.85 -20.74
C ILE A 616 -0.03 -25.63 -20.22
N ALA A 617 1.17 -25.23 -20.66
CA ALA A 617 2.44 -25.87 -20.33
C ALA A 617 2.56 -26.16 -18.82
N PRO A 618 2.93 -27.40 -18.44
CA PRO A 618 3.08 -27.75 -17.02
C PRO A 618 4.29 -27.05 -16.41
N TYR A 619 4.31 -26.95 -15.08
CA TYR A 619 5.51 -26.58 -14.34
C TYR A 619 6.62 -27.60 -14.59
N GLN A 620 7.85 -27.13 -14.79
CA GLN A 620 9.01 -27.95 -15.07
C GLN A 620 10.04 -27.87 -13.93
N ILE A 621 10.78 -28.95 -13.74
CA ILE A 621 11.86 -29.02 -12.74
C ILE A 621 13.17 -29.16 -13.50
N GLY A 622 14.11 -28.26 -13.24
CA GLY A 622 15.39 -28.20 -13.91
C GLY A 622 16.44 -29.13 -13.30
N ARG A 623 17.63 -29.08 -13.87
CA ARG A 623 18.78 -29.97 -13.56
C ARG A 623 19.30 -29.86 -12.13
N TYR A 624 19.00 -28.73 -11.43
CA TYR A 624 19.37 -28.55 -10.02
C TYR A 624 18.23 -28.92 -9.06
N GLY A 625 17.10 -29.42 -9.57
CA GLY A 625 15.90 -29.71 -8.80
C GLY A 625 15.05 -28.48 -8.50
N GLN A 626 15.37 -27.33 -9.09
CA GLN A 626 14.63 -26.08 -8.96
C GLN A 626 13.37 -26.07 -9.84
N LEU A 627 12.35 -25.31 -9.45
CA LEU A 627 11.27 -24.93 -10.36
C LEU A 627 11.86 -24.02 -11.44
N MET A 628 11.79 -24.45 -12.71
CA MET A 628 12.35 -23.67 -13.81
C MET A 628 11.64 -22.33 -13.96
N GLU A 629 12.41 -21.27 -14.10
CA GLU A 629 11.90 -19.93 -14.36
C GLU A 629 11.52 -19.73 -15.84
N TRP A 630 12.27 -20.36 -16.72
CA TRP A 630 12.18 -20.21 -18.18
C TRP A 630 11.70 -21.52 -18.83
N SER A 631 11.30 -21.43 -20.09
CA SER A 631 10.96 -22.62 -20.89
C SER A 631 12.17 -23.56 -21.12
N LYS A 632 13.38 -22.98 -21.10
CA LYS A 632 14.65 -23.72 -21.15
C LYS A 632 15.31 -23.73 -19.77
N ASP A 633 15.99 -24.82 -19.43
CA ASP A 633 16.74 -24.96 -18.16
C ASP A 633 18.05 -24.15 -18.19
N ILE A 634 17.90 -22.83 -18.06
CA ILE A 634 19.01 -21.85 -18.07
C ILE A 634 19.21 -21.18 -16.70
N ASP A 635 18.46 -21.60 -15.70
CA ASP A 635 18.57 -21.06 -14.35
C ASP A 635 20.00 -21.21 -13.80
N ASP A 636 20.49 -20.15 -13.14
CA ASP A 636 21.78 -20.16 -12.46
C ASP A 636 21.56 -20.28 -10.94
N PRO A 637 22.13 -21.30 -10.27
CA PRO A 637 22.00 -21.48 -8.82
C PRO A 637 22.70 -20.39 -8.00
N LYS A 638 23.48 -19.51 -8.65
CA LYS A 638 24.13 -18.36 -8.02
C LYS A 638 23.39 -17.05 -8.27
N ASP A 639 22.26 -17.11 -8.97
CA ASP A 639 21.47 -15.93 -9.24
C ASP A 639 20.69 -15.51 -7.98
N GLU A 640 21.10 -14.41 -7.35
CA GLU A 640 20.46 -13.80 -6.17
C GLU A 640 19.49 -12.66 -6.55
N HIS A 641 18.95 -12.67 -7.78
CA HIS A 641 18.02 -11.62 -8.21
C HIS A 641 16.85 -11.49 -7.25
N ARG A 642 16.44 -10.23 -7.01
CA ARG A 642 15.40 -9.88 -6.02
C ARG A 642 14.01 -10.39 -6.36
N HIS A 643 13.69 -10.57 -7.65
CA HIS A 643 12.40 -11.09 -8.10
C HIS A 643 12.35 -12.62 -8.08
N VAL A 644 11.20 -13.16 -7.72
CA VAL A 644 10.88 -14.59 -7.69
C VAL A 644 9.51 -14.86 -8.32
N ASN A 645 9.20 -14.16 -9.40
CA ASN A 645 7.89 -14.16 -10.06
C ASN A 645 7.44 -15.54 -10.50
N HIS A 646 8.37 -16.43 -10.90
CA HIS A 646 8.06 -17.81 -11.26
C HIS A 646 7.53 -18.64 -10.08
N LEU A 647 7.70 -18.20 -8.84
CA LEU A 647 7.08 -18.80 -7.66
C LEU A 647 5.66 -18.24 -7.37
N PHE A 648 5.05 -17.50 -8.30
CA PHE A 648 3.67 -17.01 -8.17
C PHE A 648 2.70 -18.14 -7.79
N GLY A 649 2.84 -19.33 -8.38
CA GLY A 649 1.97 -20.46 -8.08
C GLY A 649 2.02 -20.97 -6.64
N LEU A 650 3.12 -20.71 -5.92
CA LEU A 650 3.27 -20.96 -4.49
C LEU A 650 2.64 -19.85 -3.65
N HIS A 651 2.96 -18.58 -3.96
CA HIS A 651 2.37 -17.40 -3.34
C HIS A 651 2.48 -16.19 -4.29
N PRO A 652 1.38 -15.44 -4.53
CA PRO A 652 0.05 -15.52 -3.88
C PRO A 652 -0.89 -16.61 -4.43
N GLY A 653 -0.58 -17.24 -5.55
CA GLY A 653 -1.39 -18.29 -6.16
C GLY A 653 -1.62 -19.51 -5.26
N ARG A 654 -2.36 -20.49 -5.79
CA ARG A 654 -2.79 -21.69 -5.05
C ARG A 654 -2.46 -23.01 -5.76
N THR A 655 -1.64 -22.97 -6.81
CA THR A 655 -1.36 -24.12 -7.65
C THR A 655 -0.16 -24.96 -7.19
N ILE A 656 0.68 -24.41 -6.30
CA ILE A 656 1.81 -25.11 -5.68
C ILE A 656 1.63 -25.14 -4.16
N SER A 657 1.75 -26.34 -3.58
CA SER A 657 1.58 -26.54 -2.13
C SER A 657 2.33 -27.78 -1.66
N PRO A 658 2.92 -27.78 -0.45
CA PRO A 658 3.51 -28.98 0.17
C PRO A 658 2.50 -30.13 0.34
N ILE A 659 1.20 -29.83 0.37
CA ILE A 659 0.14 -30.82 0.61
C ILE A 659 -0.34 -31.47 -0.68
N THR A 660 -0.59 -30.69 -1.74
CA THR A 660 -1.21 -31.17 -2.98
C THR A 660 -0.21 -31.39 -4.11
N THR A 661 0.88 -30.66 -4.12
CA THR A 661 1.94 -30.73 -5.13
C THR A 661 3.34 -30.76 -4.49
N PRO A 662 3.65 -31.74 -3.60
CA PRO A 662 4.86 -31.74 -2.77
C PRO A 662 6.16 -31.70 -3.58
N VAL A 663 6.17 -32.28 -4.78
CA VAL A 663 7.33 -32.26 -5.68
C VAL A 663 7.62 -30.84 -6.17
N LEU A 664 6.59 -30.09 -6.59
CA LEU A 664 6.73 -28.71 -7.02
C LEU A 664 7.07 -27.78 -5.84
N ALA A 665 6.51 -28.03 -4.66
CA ALA A 665 6.85 -27.30 -3.45
C ALA A 665 8.33 -27.49 -3.08
N LYS A 666 8.86 -28.72 -3.19
CA LYS A 666 10.29 -28.98 -3.01
C LYS A 666 11.15 -28.24 -4.03
N ALA A 667 10.74 -28.24 -5.30
CA ALA A 667 11.44 -27.49 -6.34
C ALA A 667 11.41 -25.97 -6.11
N SER A 668 10.30 -25.44 -5.60
CA SER A 668 10.18 -24.03 -5.20
C SER A 668 11.11 -23.68 -4.03
N LYS A 669 11.28 -24.62 -3.09
CA LYS A 669 12.26 -24.46 -1.99
C LYS A 669 13.68 -24.31 -2.51
N VAL A 670 14.08 -25.11 -3.50
CA VAL A 670 15.41 -25.02 -4.15
C VAL A 670 15.61 -23.63 -4.77
N VAL A 671 14.58 -23.06 -5.43
CA VAL A 671 14.66 -21.69 -5.96
C VAL A 671 14.93 -20.68 -4.85
N LEU A 672 14.20 -20.75 -3.74
CA LEU A 672 14.38 -19.81 -2.63
C LEU A 672 15.76 -19.94 -1.99
N GLU A 673 16.30 -21.15 -1.90
CA GLU A 673 17.67 -21.42 -1.42
C GLU A 673 18.70 -20.78 -2.36
N HIS A 674 18.52 -20.84 -3.68
CA HIS A 674 19.40 -20.21 -4.67
C HIS A 674 19.31 -18.66 -4.59
N ARG A 675 18.10 -18.10 -4.51
CA ARG A 675 17.84 -16.65 -4.43
C ARG A 675 18.31 -16.02 -3.11
N GLY A 676 18.57 -16.82 -2.08
CA GLY A 676 19.06 -16.36 -0.79
C GLY A 676 18.05 -15.52 0.01
N ASP A 677 18.48 -15.08 1.17
CA ASP A 677 17.64 -14.42 2.18
C ASP A 677 17.83 -12.89 2.23
N GLY A 678 18.71 -12.35 1.39
CA GLY A 678 18.90 -10.91 1.22
C GLY A 678 18.00 -10.36 0.13
N ALA A 679 17.88 -9.10 0.02
CA ALA A 679 17.42 -8.24 -1.07
C ALA A 679 16.73 -6.96 -0.55
N THR A 680 15.92 -6.31 -1.40
CA THR A 680 15.07 -5.16 -1.02
C THR A 680 13.97 -5.56 -0.04
N GLY A 681 13.36 -4.59 0.63
CA GLY A 681 12.33 -4.87 1.64
C GLY A 681 11.16 -5.67 1.11
N TRP A 682 10.58 -5.27 -0.03
CA TRP A 682 9.48 -6.03 -0.63
C TRP A 682 9.88 -7.46 -1.05
N SER A 683 11.12 -7.64 -1.51
CA SER A 683 11.60 -8.96 -1.90
C SER A 683 11.70 -9.90 -0.69
N MET A 684 12.25 -9.40 0.44
CA MET A 684 12.26 -10.15 1.69
C MET A 684 10.84 -10.44 2.18
N GLY A 685 9.93 -9.46 2.06
CA GLY A 685 8.51 -9.64 2.35
C GLY A 685 7.86 -10.74 1.51
N TRP A 686 8.16 -10.81 0.20
CA TRP A 686 7.63 -11.88 -0.66
C TRP A 686 8.19 -13.25 -0.30
N LYS A 687 9.52 -13.35 -0.16
CA LYS A 687 10.19 -14.60 0.24
C LYS A 687 9.70 -15.10 1.60
N LEU A 688 9.43 -14.19 2.55
CA LEU A 688 8.78 -14.51 3.84
C LEU A 688 7.44 -15.23 3.64
N ASN A 689 6.56 -14.69 2.80
CA ASN A 689 5.28 -15.33 2.47
C ASN A 689 5.47 -16.71 1.81
N GLN A 690 6.43 -16.84 0.92
CA GLN A 690 6.73 -18.12 0.22
C GLN A 690 7.28 -19.19 1.17
N TRP A 691 8.20 -18.83 2.09
CA TRP A 691 8.67 -19.76 3.12
C TRP A 691 7.55 -20.18 4.08
N ALA A 692 6.64 -19.25 4.43
CA ALA A 692 5.45 -19.57 5.21
C ALA A 692 4.53 -20.58 4.47
N ARG A 693 4.35 -20.41 3.14
CA ARG A 693 3.59 -21.35 2.29
C ARG A 693 4.26 -22.71 2.13
N LEU A 694 5.58 -22.79 2.27
CA LEU A 694 6.33 -24.04 2.35
C LEU A 694 6.26 -24.69 3.74
N HIS A 695 5.59 -24.08 4.70
CA HIS A 695 5.47 -24.51 6.09
C HIS A 695 6.82 -24.55 6.85
N ASP A 696 7.79 -23.74 6.41
CA ASP A 696 9.08 -23.58 7.09
C ASP A 696 9.06 -22.29 7.96
N GLY A 697 8.51 -22.43 9.17
CA GLY A 697 8.31 -21.33 10.09
C GLY A 697 9.59 -20.67 10.57
N ASN A 698 10.65 -21.43 10.78
CA ASN A 698 11.93 -20.88 11.23
C ASN A 698 12.63 -20.10 10.12
N HIS A 699 12.54 -20.55 8.86
CA HIS A 699 13.09 -19.80 7.74
C HIS A 699 12.26 -18.54 7.45
N ALA A 700 10.93 -18.63 7.49
CA ALA A 700 10.05 -17.48 7.39
C ALA A 700 10.37 -16.43 8.47
N TYR A 701 10.58 -16.86 9.72
CA TYR A 701 10.96 -15.98 10.82
C TYR A 701 12.34 -15.34 10.62
N LYS A 702 13.29 -16.05 10.02
CA LYS A 702 14.59 -15.49 9.62
C LYS A 702 14.42 -14.34 8.63
N LEU A 703 13.58 -14.51 7.60
CA LEU A 703 13.27 -13.47 6.62
C LEU A 703 12.60 -12.26 7.28
N TYR A 704 11.66 -12.50 8.22
CA TYR A 704 11.04 -11.43 8.98
C TYR A 704 12.07 -10.63 9.80
N GLY A 705 13.00 -11.32 10.45
CA GLY A 705 14.11 -10.69 11.14
C GLY A 705 15.04 -9.91 10.20
N ASN A 706 15.31 -10.41 9.01
CA ASN A 706 16.09 -9.70 7.98
C ASN A 706 15.38 -8.44 7.48
N LEU A 707 14.08 -8.50 7.26
CA LEU A 707 13.26 -7.34 6.89
C LEU A 707 13.36 -6.23 7.95
N LEU A 708 13.19 -6.58 9.22
CA LEU A 708 13.32 -5.62 10.33
C LEU A 708 14.74 -5.04 10.45
N LYS A 709 15.78 -5.84 10.20
CA LYS A 709 17.18 -5.40 10.33
C LYS A 709 17.65 -4.57 9.14
N ASN A 710 17.33 -4.98 7.93
CA ASN A 710 17.97 -4.52 6.71
C ASN A 710 17.01 -3.72 5.79
N GLY A 711 15.71 -3.98 5.87
CA GLY A 711 14.68 -3.37 5.04
C GLY A 711 13.78 -2.38 5.78
N THR A 712 14.14 -1.95 7.01
CA THR A 712 13.28 -1.09 7.83
C THR A 712 14.02 0.15 8.29
N LEU A 713 13.40 1.31 8.09
CA LEU A 713 13.87 2.62 8.54
C LEU A 713 13.47 2.87 10.02
N ASP A 714 14.05 3.90 10.65
CA ASP A 714 13.84 4.12 12.10
C ASP A 714 12.39 4.48 12.46
N ASN A 715 11.59 4.99 11.52
CA ASN A 715 10.16 5.21 11.68
C ASN A 715 9.28 3.99 11.28
N LEU A 716 9.90 2.83 11.11
CA LEU A 716 9.30 1.56 10.71
C LEU A 716 8.84 1.46 9.23
N TRP A 717 9.07 2.47 8.42
CA TRP A 717 8.86 2.33 6.99
C TRP A 717 9.82 1.31 6.37
N ASP A 718 9.32 0.56 5.40
CA ASP A 718 10.13 -0.31 4.56
C ASP A 718 10.99 0.48 3.58
N THR A 719 12.08 -0.10 3.12
CA THR A 719 12.94 0.55 2.13
C THR A 719 13.46 -0.43 1.08
N HIS A 720 13.32 0.00 -0.18
CA HIS A 720 14.11 -0.53 -1.30
C HIS A 720 15.50 0.12 -1.31
N ALA A 721 15.57 1.30 -0.72
CA ALA A 721 16.44 2.43 -0.92
C ALA A 721 16.15 3.12 -2.26
N PRO A 722 15.31 4.21 -2.27
CA PRO A 722 14.63 4.85 -1.13
C PRO A 722 13.36 4.12 -0.63
N PHE A 723 12.60 4.78 0.26
CA PHE A 723 11.34 4.30 0.81
C PHE A 723 10.37 3.73 -0.23
N GLN A 724 9.91 2.53 0.00
CA GLN A 724 8.73 1.89 -0.61
C GLN A 724 7.88 1.26 0.49
N ILE A 725 6.55 1.27 0.33
CA ILE A 725 5.64 0.82 1.40
C ILE A 725 5.31 -0.68 1.34
N ASP A 726 5.53 -1.30 0.21
CA ASP A 726 5.10 -2.65 -0.11
C ASP A 726 5.69 -3.72 0.81
N GLY A 727 6.95 -3.58 1.24
CA GLY A 727 7.55 -4.51 2.20
C GLY A 727 6.91 -4.47 3.58
N ASN A 728 6.35 -3.33 4.02
CA ASN A 728 5.55 -3.26 5.24
C ASN A 728 4.31 -4.17 5.14
N PHE A 729 3.61 -4.12 4.01
CA PHE A 729 2.42 -4.93 3.76
C PHE A 729 2.77 -6.40 3.56
N GLY A 730 3.85 -6.68 2.82
CA GLY A 730 4.38 -8.03 2.64
C GLY A 730 4.79 -8.70 3.96
N GLY A 731 5.39 -7.94 4.88
CA GLY A 731 5.73 -8.40 6.22
C GLY A 731 4.49 -8.78 7.05
N THR A 732 3.46 -7.92 7.03
CA THR A 732 2.19 -8.18 7.72
C THR A 732 1.47 -9.41 7.14
N ALA A 733 1.41 -9.54 5.82
CA ALA A 733 0.83 -10.69 5.15
C ALA A 733 1.62 -11.98 5.48
N GLY A 734 2.95 -11.91 5.48
CA GLY A 734 3.82 -13.06 5.77
C GLY A 734 3.62 -13.62 7.17
N ILE A 735 3.53 -12.77 8.20
CA ILE A 735 3.18 -13.22 9.56
C ILE A 735 1.80 -13.88 9.58
N THR A 736 0.85 -13.31 8.84
CA THR A 736 -0.48 -13.92 8.74
C THR A 736 -0.40 -15.31 8.13
N GLU A 737 0.37 -15.49 7.02
CA GLU A 737 0.60 -16.80 6.39
C GLU A 737 1.33 -17.81 7.30
N MET A 738 2.22 -17.34 8.17
CA MET A 738 2.86 -18.20 9.17
C MET A 738 1.86 -18.75 10.19
N LEU A 739 0.86 -17.96 10.57
CA LEU A 739 -0.10 -18.29 11.63
C LEU A 739 -1.39 -18.92 11.09
N MET A 740 -1.83 -18.57 9.89
CA MET A 740 -3.05 -19.09 9.27
C MET A 740 -2.99 -19.03 7.75
N GLN A 741 -3.37 -20.12 7.10
CA GLN A 741 -3.57 -20.19 5.65
C GLN A 741 -4.97 -20.71 5.32
N SER A 742 -5.56 -20.27 4.21
CA SER A 742 -6.90 -20.76 3.79
C SER A 742 -7.05 -20.93 2.27
N HIS A 743 -5.95 -20.84 1.51
CA HIS A 743 -5.94 -20.94 0.04
C HIS A 743 -6.21 -22.34 -0.52
N MET A 744 -6.09 -23.39 0.31
CA MET A 744 -6.24 -24.78 -0.10
C MET A 744 -7.63 -25.38 0.17
N GLY A 745 -8.66 -24.52 0.41
CA GLY A 745 -10.02 -24.97 0.69
C GLY A 745 -10.26 -25.46 2.12
N PHE A 746 -9.31 -25.22 3.01
CA PHE A 746 -9.43 -25.44 4.44
C PHE A 746 -8.66 -24.37 5.23
N ILE A 747 -9.03 -24.17 6.48
CA ILE A 747 -8.32 -23.28 7.41
C ILE A 747 -7.17 -24.07 8.03
N HIS A 748 -5.94 -23.72 7.70
CA HIS A 748 -4.74 -24.32 8.24
C HIS A 748 -4.21 -23.46 9.39
N LEU A 749 -4.23 -24.01 10.60
CA LEU A 749 -3.81 -23.33 11.82
C LEU A 749 -2.33 -23.57 12.09
N LEU A 750 -1.59 -22.50 12.34
CA LEU A 750 -0.16 -22.50 12.68
C LEU A 750 0.71 -23.32 11.69
N PRO A 751 0.52 -23.20 10.36
CA PRO A 751 1.24 -24.02 9.39
C PRO A 751 2.75 -23.79 9.42
N ALA A 752 3.20 -22.60 9.84
CA ALA A 752 4.60 -22.18 9.84
C ALA A 752 4.95 -21.39 11.13
N LEU A 753 4.51 -21.90 12.28
CA LEU A 753 4.86 -21.31 13.58
C LEU A 753 6.37 -21.48 13.85
N PRO A 754 7.13 -20.40 14.09
CA PRO A 754 8.56 -20.53 14.40
C PRO A 754 8.79 -20.96 15.87
N ASP A 755 9.93 -21.58 16.11
CA ASP A 755 10.34 -21.96 17.46
C ASP A 755 10.51 -20.77 18.42
N ALA A 756 10.75 -19.57 17.88
CA ALA A 756 10.88 -18.35 18.67
C ALA A 756 9.55 -17.92 19.34
N TRP A 757 8.40 -18.27 18.76
CA TRP A 757 7.09 -17.87 19.28
C TRP A 757 6.45 -19.00 20.08
N GLN A 758 6.96 -19.24 21.27
CA GLN A 758 6.54 -20.36 22.12
C GLN A 758 5.09 -20.21 22.61
N LYS A 759 4.66 -18.98 22.88
CA LYS A 759 3.33 -18.66 23.41
C LYS A 759 2.74 -17.47 22.68
N GLY A 760 1.44 -17.49 22.45
CA GLY A 760 0.81 -16.32 21.85
C GLY A 760 -0.64 -16.53 21.48
N SER A 761 -1.18 -15.50 20.88
CA SER A 761 -2.50 -15.50 20.27
C SER A 761 -2.59 -14.50 19.13
N ILE A 762 -3.35 -14.84 18.11
CA ILE A 762 -3.81 -13.90 17.12
C ILE A 762 -5.34 -14.00 17.02
N LYS A 763 -6.02 -12.86 17.01
CA LYS A 763 -7.48 -12.80 17.00
C LYS A 763 -7.99 -12.00 15.83
N GLY A 764 -9.14 -12.40 15.31
CA GLY A 764 -9.88 -11.65 14.31
C GLY A 764 -9.39 -11.80 12.87
N LEU A 765 -8.49 -12.75 12.58
CA LEU A 765 -8.07 -13.04 11.20
C LEU A 765 -9.26 -13.50 10.35
N ARG A 766 -9.18 -13.22 9.04
CA ARG A 766 -10.20 -13.71 8.10
C ARG A 766 -9.64 -14.86 7.28
N ALA A 767 -10.45 -15.89 7.15
CA ALA A 767 -10.19 -17.02 6.25
C ALA A 767 -11.24 -17.05 5.13
N LYS A 768 -10.84 -17.60 3.99
CA LYS A 768 -11.71 -17.81 2.81
C LYS A 768 -12.98 -18.59 3.23
N GLY A 769 -14.12 -18.31 2.60
CA GLY A 769 -15.42 -18.83 3.03
C GLY A 769 -16.14 -17.95 4.06
N ASN A 770 -15.67 -16.73 4.29
CA ASN A 770 -16.21 -15.76 5.25
C ASN A 770 -16.15 -16.24 6.70
N PHE A 771 -15.00 -16.77 7.12
CA PHE A 771 -14.75 -17.14 8.50
C PHE A 771 -13.86 -16.11 9.21
N THR A 772 -14.16 -15.85 10.51
CA THR A 772 -13.27 -15.09 11.40
C THR A 772 -12.64 -16.06 12.39
N VAL A 773 -11.33 -15.97 12.60
CA VAL A 773 -10.56 -16.98 13.31
C VAL A 773 -9.68 -16.35 14.38
N ASP A 774 -9.82 -16.84 15.61
CA ASP A 774 -8.88 -16.59 16.70
C ASP A 774 -8.05 -17.86 16.95
N ILE A 775 -6.75 -17.71 17.13
CA ILE A 775 -5.82 -18.81 17.34
C ILE A 775 -5.01 -18.56 18.61
N TYR A 776 -4.87 -19.60 19.44
CA TYR A 776 -4.13 -19.56 20.69
C TYR A 776 -3.15 -20.71 20.72
N TRP A 777 -1.93 -20.44 21.13
CA TRP A 777 -0.88 -21.47 21.27
C TRP A 777 -0.05 -21.27 22.54
N ASP A 778 0.51 -22.37 23.04
CA ASP A 778 1.42 -22.40 24.18
C ASP A 778 2.41 -23.56 24.02
N ASN A 779 3.66 -23.38 24.46
CA ASN A 779 4.74 -24.33 24.22
C ASN A 779 4.88 -24.74 22.74
N GLY A 780 4.73 -23.78 21.83
CA GLY A 780 4.82 -24.02 20.38
C GLY A 780 3.68 -24.87 19.79
N ARG A 781 2.57 -25.08 20.54
CA ARG A 781 1.46 -25.94 20.11
C ARG A 781 0.12 -25.23 20.20
N LEU A 782 -0.73 -25.52 19.23
CA LEU A 782 -2.11 -25.05 19.25
C LEU A 782 -2.83 -25.52 20.52
N THR A 783 -3.38 -24.60 21.29
CA THR A 783 -4.23 -24.89 22.44
C THR A 783 -5.70 -24.89 22.07
N LYS A 784 -6.15 -23.93 21.28
CA LYS A 784 -7.48 -23.85 20.71
C LYS A 784 -7.56 -22.87 19.54
N ALA A 785 -8.56 -23.01 18.71
CA ALA A 785 -8.99 -21.95 17.81
C ALA A 785 -10.49 -21.67 18.01
N VAL A 786 -10.91 -20.43 17.76
CA VAL A 786 -12.32 -20.02 17.81
C VAL A 786 -12.69 -19.51 16.43
N ILE A 787 -13.71 -20.09 15.81
CA ILE A 787 -14.10 -19.82 14.43
C ILE A 787 -15.54 -19.30 14.40
N LEU A 788 -15.74 -18.06 13.97
CA LEU A 788 -17.03 -17.48 13.68
C LEU A 788 -17.35 -17.68 12.20
N SER A 789 -18.48 -18.33 11.90
CA SER A 789 -18.95 -18.49 10.52
C SER A 789 -19.80 -17.30 10.09
N GLY A 790 -19.32 -16.53 9.10
CA GLY A 790 -20.08 -15.42 8.51
C GLY A 790 -21.01 -15.86 7.38
N SER A 791 -20.74 -16.99 6.72
CA SER A 791 -21.51 -17.51 5.57
C SER A 791 -22.51 -18.61 5.94
N GLY A 792 -22.16 -19.47 6.89
CA GLY A 792 -22.86 -20.73 7.17
C GLY A 792 -22.39 -21.89 6.29
N GLU A 793 -21.34 -21.70 5.48
CA GLU A 793 -20.76 -22.75 4.64
C GLU A 793 -20.05 -23.83 5.50
N PRO A 794 -19.94 -25.08 4.99
CA PRO A 794 -19.11 -26.08 5.64
C PRO A 794 -17.68 -25.59 5.82
N CYS A 795 -17.08 -25.90 6.96
CA CYS A 795 -15.72 -25.54 7.30
C CYS A 795 -14.86 -26.78 7.50
N GLN A 796 -13.66 -26.74 6.93
CA GLN A 796 -12.63 -27.75 7.18
C GLN A 796 -11.43 -27.05 7.84
N VAL A 797 -10.97 -27.60 8.98
CA VAL A 797 -9.87 -27.05 9.77
C VAL A 797 -8.76 -28.08 9.87
N ARG A 798 -7.53 -27.66 9.59
CA ARG A 798 -6.31 -28.48 9.66
C ARG A 798 -5.35 -27.93 10.70
N TYR A 799 -4.71 -28.84 11.45
CA TYR A 799 -3.56 -28.56 12.30
C TYR A 799 -2.57 -29.74 12.21
N GLY A 800 -1.40 -29.50 11.70
CA GLY A 800 -0.49 -30.58 11.30
C GLY A 800 -1.17 -31.54 10.33
N ASP A 801 -1.20 -32.83 10.65
CA ASP A 801 -1.88 -33.86 9.83
C ASP A 801 -3.32 -34.10 10.22
N LYS A 802 -3.77 -33.49 11.32
CA LYS A 802 -5.16 -33.66 11.80
C LYS A 802 -6.11 -32.74 11.07
N VAL A 803 -7.26 -33.26 10.67
CA VAL A 803 -8.31 -32.52 9.95
C VAL A 803 -9.66 -32.71 10.63
N LYS A 804 -10.38 -31.61 10.87
CA LYS A 804 -11.75 -31.60 11.35
C LYS A 804 -12.67 -30.97 10.32
N LYS A 805 -13.75 -31.67 9.97
CA LYS A 805 -14.83 -31.15 9.12
C LYS A 805 -16.02 -30.75 9.99
N MET A 806 -16.56 -29.58 9.74
CA MET A 806 -17.68 -29.03 10.51
C MET A 806 -18.76 -28.51 9.57
N LYS A 807 -20.01 -28.81 9.90
CA LYS A 807 -21.16 -28.08 9.36
C LYS A 807 -21.29 -26.80 10.19
N THR A 808 -21.39 -25.66 9.55
CA THR A 808 -21.54 -24.39 10.25
C THR A 808 -22.87 -23.75 10.00
N GLN A 809 -23.24 -22.79 10.84
CA GLN A 809 -24.42 -21.94 10.70
C GLN A 809 -23.96 -20.47 10.74
N LYS A 810 -24.55 -19.64 9.89
CA LYS A 810 -24.24 -18.21 9.82
C LYS A 810 -24.39 -17.53 11.19
N GLY A 811 -23.37 -16.78 11.59
CA GLY A 811 -23.34 -16.05 12.88
C GLY A 811 -23.01 -16.91 14.10
N LYS A 812 -22.72 -18.22 13.93
CA LYS A 812 -22.35 -19.10 15.04
C LYS A 812 -20.86 -19.24 15.19
N THR A 813 -20.43 -19.37 16.44
CA THR A 813 -19.02 -19.54 16.83
C THR A 813 -18.77 -20.97 17.26
N TYR A 814 -17.59 -21.51 16.88
CA TYR A 814 -17.17 -22.88 17.14
C TYR A 814 -15.79 -22.88 17.76
N GLU A 815 -15.62 -23.57 18.89
CA GLU A 815 -14.29 -23.84 19.45
C GLU A 815 -13.73 -25.15 18.87
N VAL A 816 -12.49 -25.10 18.41
CA VAL A 816 -11.77 -26.24 17.80
C VAL A 816 -10.52 -26.53 18.61
N LYS A 817 -10.37 -27.78 19.03
CA LYS A 817 -9.16 -28.35 19.66
C LYS A 817 -8.74 -29.61 18.93
N PHE A 818 -7.45 -29.98 18.93
CA PHE A 818 -6.90 -31.15 18.24
C PHE A 818 -6.20 -32.11 19.17
#